data_a12e6f5b217c88b8d030f5b7c363a557
#
_entry.id   a12e6f5b217c88b8d030f5b7c363a557
#
_cell.length_a   1.000
_cell.length_b   1.000
_cell.length_c   1.000
_cell.angle_alpha   90.00
_cell.angle_beta   90.00
_cell.angle_gamma   90.00
#
_symmetry.space_group_name_H-M   'P 1'
#
loop_
_entity.id
_entity.type
_entity.pdbx_description
1 polymer ?
#
loop_
_entity_poly.entity_id
_entity_poly.type
_entity_poly.pdbx_seq_one_letter_code
_entity_poly.pdbx_strand_id
1 'polypeptide(L)'
;LAHHKKDYQPEDIRFPDQAIVTSELVHEMKTSYMEYAMSVIVGRALPDVRDGLKPVHRRILYAMYEDNLTVDKPFKKSATCVGDVLGRYHPHGDASVYDALVRLAQDFSMRYMLVDGHGNFGSVDGDPPAAYRYTEARLSKISNEMLRDLEKDTVDWDPNFDESRKEPRVLPSRFPNLLVNGSSGIAVGMATNIPPHNLTEVINACLCVLDNPEATLADLMEHLPGPDFPTRGLILGRAGIRAAYATGRGRVTMRARTELEEFGQNRQRIIVTEIPYQVNKRMLIKNMADQVNEKRLEGISDIRDESDRTGMRIVIELKREANAQVVLNRLFAQTQLQTTFAINMLALVKNQSQPKVLSLREILDEYLAYQEEVILRRTRYDLRKAQERAHLLEGLLIAQDNIDEVIRIIRTSYDNAKENLMQRFGLDDIQAQAILDMRLKALQGLDREKLQNEYKELEDRIAYYERVLGDMGLVKSILKDELTAIRDRYGDERRTEIQDVEDEIDIEDLIEEEDCCYTLSNAGYIKRLPVDTYRTQRRGGRGVSGQSLKEEDYVKNLFIASTHDYVLFFTNTGRVHRKKGYLIPEAGRTARGTNIVNILPLEQGERVTAMLLTREFTDHEYLMMVTRGGTVKRIRLDALYTARKAGIRALSLDDGDELIAVLKTNGSDNILLATRQGMAICFAETDVRPMGRDAAGVRGIRLDDGDEVVSAAVAAESKSLLTITENGYGKRTAVEAYLRGEDRQPQTRGGKGLRNYRLTGKTGLVAGAAIVDDTNDVMLIESGGVVLRTPAASINLYGRDTQGVILMRIEEGNRVIGVEAISNTEETEESGED
;
A
#
# COMPACT_ATOMS: atom_id res chain seq x y z
N LEU A 1 9.62 44.34 24.45
CA LEU A 1 9.33 45.31 23.41
C LEU A 1 7.88 45.06 22.99
N ALA A 2 6.99 46.00 23.48
CA ALA A 2 5.59 46.03 23.13
C ALA A 2 5.44 46.41 21.66
N HIS A 3 4.97 45.49 20.82
CA HIS A 3 4.49 45.84 19.48
C HIS A 3 3.20 46.64 19.63
N HIS A 4 3.28 47.93 19.35
CA HIS A 4 2.12 48.75 19.12
C HIS A 4 1.30 48.16 17.97
N LYS A 5 0.10 47.64 18.27
CA LYS A 5 -0.94 47.45 17.27
C LYS A 5 -1.21 48.79 16.62
N LYS A 6 -0.85 48.97 15.36
CA LYS A 6 -1.36 50.06 14.54
C LYS A 6 -2.82 49.72 14.26
N ASP A 7 -3.75 50.39 14.93
CA ASP A 7 -5.15 50.38 14.52
C ASP A 7 -5.23 51.13 13.20
N TYR A 8 -5.44 50.43 12.12
CA TYR A 8 -5.69 50.98 10.81
C TYR A 8 -7.06 51.67 10.84
N GLN A 9 -7.10 52.98 10.60
CA GLN A 9 -8.36 53.71 10.43
C GLN A 9 -8.89 53.46 9.00
N PRO A 10 -10.21 53.48 8.80
CA PRO A 10 -10.80 53.32 7.44
C PRO A 10 -10.24 54.29 6.39
N GLU A 11 -9.73 55.44 6.82
CA GLU A 11 -9.13 56.49 5.99
C GLU A 11 -7.74 56.12 5.44
N ASP A 12 -7.07 55.10 6.00
CA ASP A 12 -5.78 54.58 5.52
C ASP A 12 -5.94 53.62 4.34
N ILE A 13 -7.16 53.30 3.93
CA ILE A 13 -7.44 52.35 2.85
C ILE A 13 -7.39 53.11 1.51
N ARG A 14 -6.37 52.81 0.71
CA ARG A 14 -6.17 53.40 -0.63
C ARG A 14 -7.25 53.02 -1.67
N PHE A 15 -8.07 52.00 -1.38
CA PHE A 15 -9.10 51.49 -2.27
C PHE A 15 -10.41 51.31 -1.51
N PRO A 16 -11.34 52.29 -1.61
CA PRO A 16 -12.60 52.30 -0.86
C PRO A 16 -13.53 51.12 -1.17
N ASP A 17 -13.31 50.41 -2.28
CA ASP A 17 -14.12 49.26 -2.69
C ASP A 17 -13.57 47.91 -2.19
N GLN A 18 -12.50 47.88 -1.40
CA GLN A 18 -11.98 46.64 -0.82
C GLN A 18 -12.74 46.27 0.45
N ALA A 19 -13.33 45.08 0.42
CA ALA A 19 -13.89 44.43 1.61
C ALA A 19 -12.73 43.81 2.46
N ILE A 20 -12.58 44.29 3.69
CA ILE A 20 -11.68 43.68 4.67
C ILE A 20 -12.43 42.47 5.27
N VAL A 21 -12.03 41.30 4.90
CA VAL A 21 -12.55 40.03 5.47
C VAL A 21 -11.67 39.62 6.63
N THR A 22 -12.25 39.48 7.82
CA THR A 22 -11.54 38.90 8.96
C THR A 22 -11.39 37.39 8.77
N SER A 23 -10.16 36.90 8.69
CA SER A 23 -9.83 35.46 8.67
C SER A 23 -9.12 35.07 9.97
N GLU A 24 -9.52 33.97 10.57
CA GLU A 24 -8.79 33.42 11.72
C GLU A 24 -7.44 32.85 11.27
N LEU A 25 -6.34 33.36 11.84
CA LEU A 25 -4.98 32.97 11.51
C LEU A 25 -4.78 31.43 11.60
N VAL A 26 -5.40 30.79 12.60
CA VAL A 26 -5.30 29.33 12.78
C VAL A 26 -6.00 28.56 11.64
N HIS A 27 -7.14 29.07 11.18
CA HIS A 27 -7.88 28.47 10.06
C HIS A 27 -7.10 28.63 8.76
N GLU A 28 -6.63 29.83 8.47
CA GLU A 28 -5.83 30.16 7.28
C GLU A 28 -4.55 29.32 7.22
N MET A 29 -3.81 29.27 8.35
CA MET A 29 -2.59 28.46 8.44
C MET A 29 -2.86 26.96 8.21
N LYS A 30 -3.95 26.41 8.75
CA LYS A 30 -4.30 25.00 8.53
C LYS A 30 -4.65 24.71 7.07
N THR A 31 -5.45 25.58 6.45
CA THR A 31 -5.88 25.40 5.06
C THR A 31 -4.71 25.52 4.10
N SER A 32 -3.94 26.62 4.18
CA SER A 32 -2.79 26.87 3.32
C SER A 32 -1.68 25.82 3.53
N TYR A 33 -1.45 25.35 4.77
CA TYR A 33 -0.48 24.29 5.02
C TYR A 33 -0.93 22.95 4.44
N MET A 34 -2.22 22.63 4.51
CA MET A 34 -2.76 21.41 3.90
C MET A 34 -2.63 21.45 2.38
N GLU A 35 -2.98 22.56 1.74
CA GLU A 35 -2.85 22.74 0.30
C GLU A 35 -1.38 22.62 -0.14
N TYR A 36 -0.47 23.29 0.56
CA TYR A 36 0.96 23.15 0.33
C TYR A 36 1.46 21.71 0.51
N ALA A 37 1.06 21.05 1.61
CA ALA A 37 1.45 19.67 1.88
C ALA A 37 0.96 18.72 0.77
N MET A 38 -0.29 18.86 0.35
CA MET A 38 -0.85 18.06 -0.76
C MET A 38 -0.13 18.33 -2.07
N SER A 39 0.15 19.58 -2.39
CA SER A 39 0.93 19.94 -3.58
C SER A 39 2.32 19.33 -3.59
N VAL A 40 3.02 19.33 -2.45
CA VAL A 40 4.35 18.72 -2.33
C VAL A 40 4.29 17.20 -2.39
N ILE A 41 3.30 16.56 -1.76
CA ILE A 41 3.13 15.11 -1.71
C ILE A 41 2.82 14.57 -3.12
N VAL A 42 1.78 15.08 -3.76
CA VAL A 42 1.28 14.57 -5.04
C VAL A 42 2.04 15.16 -6.23
N GLY A 43 2.29 16.47 -6.21
CA GLY A 43 2.82 17.21 -7.35
C GLY A 43 4.35 17.33 -7.41
N ARG A 44 5.11 16.82 -6.44
CA ARG A 44 6.55 17.09 -6.39
C ARG A 44 7.44 15.94 -5.93
N ALA A 45 7.19 15.40 -4.73
CA ALA A 45 8.20 14.61 -4.01
C ALA A 45 8.06 13.10 -4.20
N LEU A 46 6.83 12.57 -4.34
CA LEU A 46 6.59 11.15 -4.41
C LEU A 46 6.43 10.65 -5.85
N PRO A 47 6.96 9.43 -6.14
CA PRO A 47 6.76 8.78 -7.43
C PRO A 47 5.37 8.13 -7.51
N ASP A 48 4.84 8.01 -8.73
CA ASP A 48 3.69 7.15 -9.02
C ASP A 48 4.14 5.68 -9.07
N VAL A 49 3.37 4.78 -8.47
CA VAL A 49 3.72 3.34 -8.43
C VAL A 49 3.81 2.71 -9.83
N ARG A 50 3.04 3.22 -10.80
CA ARG A 50 2.88 2.66 -12.14
C ARG A 50 4.08 2.92 -13.04
N ASP A 51 4.63 4.16 -13.05
CA ASP A 51 5.76 4.53 -13.90
C ASP A 51 7.05 4.87 -13.12
N GLY A 52 6.98 4.93 -11.79
CA GLY A 52 8.12 5.22 -10.93
C GLY A 52 8.67 6.63 -11.03
N LEU A 53 7.95 7.54 -11.66
CA LEU A 53 8.42 8.89 -11.93
C LEU A 53 7.76 9.93 -11.02
N LYS A 54 8.54 10.94 -10.67
CA LYS A 54 8.03 12.20 -10.15
C LYS A 54 7.55 13.08 -11.31
N PRO A 55 6.65 14.06 -11.06
CA PRO A 55 6.14 14.93 -12.13
C PRO A 55 7.23 15.60 -12.97
N VAL A 56 8.30 16.10 -12.35
CA VAL A 56 9.41 16.74 -13.09
C VAL A 56 10.11 15.78 -14.05
N HIS A 57 10.37 14.54 -13.63
CA HIS A 57 11.01 13.53 -14.48
C HIS A 57 10.12 13.13 -15.66
N ARG A 58 8.82 12.94 -15.38
CA ARG A 58 7.82 12.62 -16.40
C ARG A 58 7.71 13.72 -17.45
N ARG A 59 7.67 14.97 -17.02
CA ARG A 59 7.64 16.15 -17.91
C ARG A 59 8.89 16.30 -18.75
N ILE A 60 10.08 15.99 -18.20
CA ILE A 60 11.34 15.97 -18.95
C ILE A 60 11.27 14.92 -20.08
N LEU A 61 10.93 13.68 -19.76
CA LEU A 61 10.87 12.61 -20.75
C LEU A 61 9.81 12.89 -21.82
N TYR A 62 8.65 13.43 -21.41
CA TYR A 62 7.57 13.76 -22.33
C TYR A 62 7.93 14.92 -23.26
N ALA A 63 8.53 16.02 -22.76
CA ALA A 63 8.97 17.13 -23.59
C ALA A 63 10.04 16.69 -24.61
N MET A 64 11.00 15.87 -24.18
CA MET A 64 12.02 15.30 -25.08
C MET A 64 11.40 14.38 -26.13
N TYR A 65 10.36 13.64 -25.81
CA TYR A 65 9.60 12.80 -26.76
C TYR A 65 8.84 13.66 -27.77
N GLU A 66 8.13 14.70 -27.33
CA GLU A 66 7.42 15.65 -28.17
C GLU A 66 8.35 16.34 -29.17
N ASP A 67 9.55 16.67 -28.75
CA ASP A 67 10.61 17.25 -29.57
C ASP A 67 11.34 16.22 -30.44
N ASN A 68 10.89 14.97 -30.42
CA ASN A 68 11.46 13.86 -31.18
C ASN A 68 12.97 13.65 -30.93
N LEU A 69 13.41 13.85 -29.66
CA LEU A 69 14.79 13.66 -29.22
C LEU A 69 15.09 12.20 -28.90
N THR A 70 14.82 11.31 -29.79
CA THR A 70 15.04 9.87 -29.63
C THR A 70 16.52 9.49 -29.86
N VAL A 71 16.90 8.26 -29.46
CA VAL A 71 18.28 7.78 -29.50
C VAL A 71 18.90 7.77 -30.91
N ASP A 72 18.08 7.70 -31.94
CA ASP A 72 18.47 7.74 -33.36
C ASP A 72 18.68 9.16 -33.91
N LYS A 73 18.35 10.18 -33.14
CA LYS A 73 18.49 11.59 -33.50
C LYS A 73 19.76 12.20 -32.93
N PRO A 74 20.24 13.30 -33.50
CA PRO A 74 21.35 14.07 -32.92
C PRO A 74 21.04 14.57 -31.52
N PHE A 75 22.05 14.75 -30.68
CA PHE A 75 21.95 15.43 -29.43
C PHE A 75 21.50 16.89 -29.63
N LYS A 76 20.69 17.39 -28.68
CA LYS A 76 20.36 18.82 -28.54
C LYS A 76 20.94 19.40 -27.26
N LYS A 77 21.19 20.70 -27.25
CA LYS A 77 21.63 21.41 -26.04
C LYS A 77 20.64 21.17 -24.90
N SER A 78 21.14 20.84 -23.72
CA SER A 78 20.30 20.68 -22.52
C SER A 78 19.49 21.95 -22.24
N ALA A 79 19.99 23.12 -22.62
CA ALA A 79 19.27 24.38 -22.54
C ALA A 79 17.93 24.38 -23.31
N THR A 80 17.86 23.72 -24.46
CA THR A 80 16.62 23.57 -25.22
C THR A 80 15.64 22.69 -24.45
N CYS A 81 16.09 21.50 -23.99
CA CYS A 81 15.23 20.58 -23.24
C CYS A 81 14.67 21.25 -21.96
N VAL A 82 15.51 21.97 -21.21
CA VAL A 82 15.10 22.69 -19.98
C VAL A 82 14.10 23.80 -20.32
N GLY A 83 14.36 24.58 -21.39
CA GLY A 83 13.48 25.65 -21.82
C GLY A 83 12.10 25.14 -22.24
N ASP A 84 12.05 24.05 -22.99
CA ASP A 84 10.79 23.42 -23.42
C ASP A 84 9.97 22.88 -22.24
N VAL A 85 10.62 22.26 -21.25
CA VAL A 85 9.97 21.79 -20.02
C VAL A 85 9.39 22.93 -19.21
N LEU A 86 10.16 24.01 -19.04
CA LEU A 86 9.75 25.22 -18.29
C LEU A 86 8.59 25.92 -18.96
N GLY A 87 8.71 26.14 -20.26
CA GLY A 87 7.74 26.91 -21.01
C GLY A 87 6.41 26.20 -21.24
N ARG A 88 6.43 24.84 -21.24
CA ARG A 88 5.25 24.05 -21.60
C ARG A 88 4.59 23.36 -20.41
N TYR A 89 5.34 22.89 -19.40
CA TYR A 89 4.83 21.92 -18.43
C TYR A 89 5.18 22.19 -16.97
N HIS A 90 6.35 22.80 -16.68
CA HIS A 90 6.87 22.86 -15.30
C HIS A 90 7.28 24.28 -14.89
N PRO A 91 6.36 25.10 -14.37
CA PRO A 91 6.59 26.54 -14.08
C PRO A 91 7.40 26.73 -12.78
N HIS A 92 8.62 26.17 -12.73
CA HIS A 92 9.54 26.31 -11.60
C HIS A 92 10.94 26.75 -12.09
N GLY A 93 11.92 26.83 -11.17
CA GLY A 93 13.26 27.29 -11.54
C GLY A 93 13.99 26.35 -12.50
N ASP A 94 14.73 26.93 -13.47
CA ASP A 94 15.52 26.21 -14.47
C ASP A 94 16.57 25.27 -13.86
N ALA A 95 17.19 25.68 -12.76
CA ALA A 95 18.16 24.83 -12.04
C ALA A 95 17.55 23.53 -11.57
N SER A 96 16.32 23.54 -11.05
CA SER A 96 15.65 22.33 -10.57
C SER A 96 15.32 21.34 -11.69
N VAL A 97 14.94 21.84 -12.85
CA VAL A 97 14.68 21.01 -14.04
C VAL A 97 15.98 20.44 -14.60
N TYR A 98 17.04 21.28 -14.67
CA TYR A 98 18.34 20.83 -15.13
C TYR A 98 18.95 19.77 -14.22
N ASP A 99 18.90 19.96 -12.90
CA ASP A 99 19.40 18.99 -11.92
C ASP A 99 18.65 17.64 -12.03
N ALA A 100 17.35 17.68 -12.28
CA ALA A 100 16.56 16.47 -12.51
C ALA A 100 16.98 15.77 -13.82
N LEU A 101 17.17 16.52 -14.92
CA LEU A 101 17.66 15.99 -16.20
C LEU A 101 19.05 15.39 -16.04
N VAL A 102 19.95 16.08 -15.35
CA VAL A 102 21.32 15.60 -15.07
C VAL A 102 21.27 14.27 -14.34
N ARG A 103 20.45 14.15 -13.29
CA ARG A 103 20.35 12.91 -12.52
C ARG A 103 19.87 11.74 -13.38
N LEU A 104 18.97 11.95 -14.32
CA LEU A 104 18.50 10.90 -15.26
C LEU A 104 19.60 10.42 -16.22
N ALA A 105 20.69 11.19 -16.39
CA ALA A 105 21.84 10.89 -17.24
C ALA A 105 23.08 10.39 -16.50
N GLN A 106 23.05 10.32 -15.14
CA GLN A 106 24.20 9.90 -14.34
C GLN A 106 24.22 8.38 -14.14
N ASP A 107 25.28 7.72 -14.57
CA ASP A 107 25.46 6.26 -14.45
C ASP A 107 25.74 5.77 -13.03
N PHE A 108 26.15 6.68 -12.12
CA PHE A 108 26.32 6.43 -10.69
C PHE A 108 25.08 6.76 -9.86
N SER A 109 24.06 7.39 -10.44
CA SER A 109 22.79 7.71 -9.78
C SER A 109 21.65 6.79 -10.23
N MET A 110 21.61 6.45 -11.52
CA MET A 110 20.57 5.62 -12.13
C MET A 110 21.13 4.24 -12.47
N ARG A 111 20.39 3.19 -12.12
CA ARG A 111 20.78 1.82 -12.51
C ARG A 111 20.64 1.60 -14.03
N TYR A 112 19.61 2.20 -14.61
CA TYR A 112 19.39 2.32 -16.05
C TYR A 112 19.05 3.76 -16.40
N MET A 113 19.99 4.45 -17.06
CA MET A 113 19.84 5.87 -17.41
C MET A 113 18.67 6.07 -18.39
N LEU A 114 17.83 7.05 -18.09
CA LEU A 114 16.70 7.43 -18.96
C LEU A 114 17.05 8.54 -19.95
N VAL A 115 18.13 9.26 -19.69
CA VAL A 115 18.68 10.29 -20.59
C VAL A 115 20.09 9.89 -21.00
N ASP A 116 20.39 10.02 -22.29
CA ASP A 116 21.72 9.89 -22.87
C ASP A 116 22.33 11.28 -22.92
N GLY A 117 23.35 11.51 -22.09
CA GLY A 117 24.01 12.80 -21.94
C GLY A 117 25.37 12.86 -22.64
N HIS A 118 25.68 14.00 -23.29
CA HIS A 118 26.97 14.29 -23.88
C HIS A 118 27.58 15.54 -23.25
N GLY A 119 28.77 15.40 -22.68
CA GLY A 119 29.45 16.43 -21.93
C GLY A 119 29.68 16.05 -20.47
N ASN A 120 29.91 17.04 -19.62
CA ASN A 120 30.10 16.81 -18.18
C ASN A 120 28.77 16.89 -17.43
N PHE A 121 28.28 15.73 -16.95
CA PHE A 121 27.08 15.58 -16.13
C PHE A 121 27.40 15.35 -14.64
N GLY A 122 28.56 15.77 -14.19
CA GLY A 122 29.01 15.55 -12.81
C GLY A 122 29.80 14.25 -12.65
N SER A 123 30.26 13.99 -11.45
CA SER A 123 31.05 12.80 -11.11
C SER A 123 30.70 12.26 -9.71
N VAL A 124 31.15 11.06 -9.42
CA VAL A 124 31.05 10.42 -8.11
C VAL A 124 31.84 11.19 -7.04
N ASP A 125 32.75 12.08 -7.44
CA ASP A 125 33.45 13.01 -6.56
C ASP A 125 32.59 14.19 -6.10
N GLY A 126 31.38 14.30 -6.61
CA GLY A 126 30.48 15.41 -6.31
C GLY A 126 30.80 16.67 -7.11
N ASP A 127 31.55 16.56 -8.20
CA ASP A 127 31.72 17.67 -9.12
C ASP A 127 30.38 18.03 -9.74
N PRO A 128 30.02 19.33 -9.81
CA PRO A 128 28.78 19.75 -10.42
C PRO A 128 28.82 19.51 -11.94
N PRO A 129 27.66 19.32 -12.58
CA PRO A 129 27.60 19.28 -14.03
C PRO A 129 28.01 20.62 -14.64
N ALA A 130 28.47 20.61 -15.86
CA ALA A 130 28.68 21.84 -16.61
C ALA A 130 27.33 22.55 -16.82
N ALA A 131 27.35 23.87 -16.99
CA ALA A 131 26.13 24.62 -17.25
C ALA A 131 25.38 24.09 -18.49
N TYR A 132 24.04 24.09 -18.43
CA TYR A 132 23.16 23.45 -19.45
C TYR A 132 23.37 23.98 -20.88
N ARG A 133 24.00 25.14 -21.06
CA ARG A 133 24.38 25.66 -22.37
C ARG A 133 25.54 24.89 -23.02
N TYR A 134 26.33 24.16 -22.26
CA TYR A 134 27.46 23.36 -22.75
C TYR A 134 27.12 21.87 -22.93
N THR A 135 26.26 21.32 -22.09
CA THR A 135 25.84 19.92 -22.17
C THR A 135 24.79 19.69 -23.23
N GLU A 136 24.73 18.45 -23.74
CA GLU A 136 23.75 18.01 -24.72
C GLU A 136 23.06 16.75 -24.22
N ALA A 137 21.81 16.53 -24.61
CA ALA A 137 21.00 15.42 -24.14
C ALA A 137 20.06 14.91 -25.24
N ARG A 138 19.69 13.63 -25.11
CA ARG A 138 18.62 12.96 -25.85
C ARG A 138 18.07 11.82 -25.00
N LEU A 139 16.95 11.23 -25.41
CA LEU A 139 16.41 10.03 -24.75
C LEU A 139 17.36 8.84 -24.94
N SER A 140 17.51 8.02 -23.89
CA SER A 140 18.24 6.76 -23.97
C SER A 140 17.41 5.69 -24.68
N LYS A 141 18.03 4.56 -25.03
CA LYS A 141 17.31 3.44 -25.69
C LYS A 141 16.17 2.89 -24.84
N ILE A 142 16.38 2.74 -23.55
CA ILE A 142 15.38 2.16 -22.64
C ILE A 142 14.20 3.13 -22.40
N SER A 143 14.43 4.45 -22.50
CA SER A 143 13.35 5.45 -22.34
C SER A 143 12.26 5.32 -23.38
N ASN A 144 12.56 4.76 -24.55
CA ASN A 144 11.54 4.47 -25.56
C ASN A 144 10.50 3.47 -25.03
N GLU A 145 10.88 2.56 -24.13
CA GLU A 145 9.94 1.61 -23.50
C GLU A 145 9.07 2.29 -22.43
N MET A 146 9.51 3.43 -21.87
CA MET A 146 8.67 4.25 -20.98
C MET A 146 7.54 4.97 -21.73
N LEU A 147 7.83 5.39 -22.97
CA LEU A 147 7.00 6.30 -23.77
C LEU A 147 6.23 5.60 -24.91
N ARG A 148 6.53 4.33 -25.14
CA ARG A 148 5.97 3.56 -26.25
C ARG A 148 4.45 3.45 -26.15
N ASP A 149 3.78 3.61 -27.29
CA ASP A 149 2.33 3.59 -27.43
C ASP A 149 1.59 4.72 -26.66
N LEU A 150 2.30 5.80 -26.26
CA LEU A 150 1.71 6.95 -25.57
C LEU A 150 0.61 7.64 -26.41
N GLU A 151 0.76 7.64 -27.74
CA GLU A 151 -0.19 8.20 -28.70
C GLU A 151 -1.45 7.34 -28.92
N LYS A 152 -1.51 6.14 -28.31
CA LYS A 152 -2.61 5.19 -28.49
C LYS A 152 -3.64 5.20 -27.36
N ASP A 153 -3.90 6.35 -26.75
CA ASP A 153 -4.85 6.48 -25.65
C ASP A 153 -4.58 5.56 -24.44
N THR A 154 -3.32 5.18 -24.22
CA THR A 154 -2.94 4.23 -23.17
C THR A 154 -2.97 4.84 -21.77
N VAL A 155 -2.93 6.16 -21.66
CA VAL A 155 -2.87 6.91 -20.40
C VAL A 155 -3.90 8.03 -20.36
N ASP A 156 -4.15 8.54 -19.15
CA ASP A 156 -4.97 9.74 -18.95
C ASP A 156 -4.12 11.00 -19.13
N TRP A 157 -4.77 12.06 -19.63
CA TRP A 157 -4.16 13.34 -19.92
C TRP A 157 -4.75 14.44 -19.05
N ASP A 158 -3.89 15.23 -18.42
CA ASP A 158 -4.27 16.40 -17.66
C ASP A 158 -3.90 17.69 -18.44
N PRO A 159 -4.60 18.80 -18.22
CA PRO A 159 -4.14 20.08 -18.70
C PRO A 159 -2.82 20.47 -18.01
N ASN A 160 -1.95 21.18 -18.74
CA ASN A 160 -0.76 21.80 -18.14
C ASN A 160 -1.16 23.00 -17.26
N PHE A 161 -0.17 23.69 -16.67
CA PHE A 161 -0.38 24.77 -15.70
C PHE A 161 -1.16 25.99 -16.24
N ASP A 162 -1.15 26.24 -17.55
CA ASP A 162 -1.86 27.36 -18.22
C ASP A 162 -3.01 26.89 -19.12
N GLU A 163 -3.35 25.60 -19.07
CA GLU A 163 -4.39 24.95 -19.86
C GLU A 163 -4.20 25.03 -21.38
N SER A 164 -3.03 25.49 -21.85
CA SER A 164 -2.72 25.61 -23.29
C SER A 164 -2.40 24.28 -23.95
N ARG A 165 -1.94 23.29 -23.16
CA ARG A 165 -1.50 21.95 -23.61
C ARG A 165 -2.00 20.86 -22.66
N LYS A 166 -1.81 19.62 -23.08
CA LYS A 166 -2.05 18.46 -22.23
C LYS A 166 -0.74 17.77 -21.92
N GLU A 167 -0.63 17.22 -20.71
CA GLU A 167 0.48 16.40 -20.28
C GLU A 167 -0.03 15.03 -19.84
N PRO A 168 0.74 13.95 -20.00
CA PRO A 168 0.32 12.62 -19.53
C PRO A 168 0.39 12.57 -18.02
N ARG A 169 -0.67 12.09 -17.38
CA ARG A 169 -0.73 11.88 -15.92
C ARG A 169 0.28 10.84 -15.47
N VAL A 170 0.52 9.83 -16.30
CA VAL A 170 1.44 8.72 -16.10
C VAL A 170 1.97 8.28 -17.47
N LEU A 171 3.17 7.69 -17.53
CA LEU A 171 3.67 7.10 -18.76
C LEU A 171 3.30 5.61 -18.87
N PRO A 172 3.18 5.03 -20.07
CA PRO A 172 2.89 3.61 -20.26
C PRO A 172 3.88 2.68 -19.58
N SER A 173 5.16 3.04 -19.49
CA SER A 173 6.21 2.39 -18.71
C SER A 173 6.22 0.86 -18.82
N ARG A 174 6.65 0.33 -19.97
CA ARG A 174 6.61 -1.12 -20.26
C ARG A 174 7.56 -1.97 -19.41
N PHE A 175 8.32 -1.37 -18.52
CA PHE A 175 9.11 -2.07 -17.49
C PHE A 175 8.88 -1.40 -16.11
N PRO A 176 9.03 -2.14 -15.00
CA PRO A 176 8.71 -1.65 -13.65
C PRO A 176 9.78 -0.66 -13.13
N ASN A 177 9.80 0.55 -13.70
CA ASN A 177 10.81 1.57 -13.47
C ASN A 177 10.95 1.96 -11.99
N LEU A 178 9.87 1.92 -11.20
CA LEU A 178 9.93 2.23 -9.76
C LEU A 178 10.93 1.34 -9.01
N LEU A 179 10.92 0.04 -9.30
CA LEU A 179 11.86 -0.92 -8.69
C LEU A 179 13.21 -0.88 -9.38
N VAL A 180 13.24 -0.78 -10.72
CA VAL A 180 14.47 -0.85 -11.52
C VAL A 180 15.41 0.33 -11.21
N ASN A 181 14.91 1.55 -11.20
CA ASN A 181 15.72 2.75 -10.92
C ASN A 181 15.57 3.28 -9.50
N GLY A 182 14.58 2.81 -8.77
CA GLY A 182 14.27 3.34 -7.45
C GLY A 182 13.77 4.79 -7.47
N SER A 183 13.56 5.35 -6.29
CA SER A 183 13.21 6.77 -6.12
C SER A 183 13.52 7.23 -4.71
N SER A 184 14.00 8.46 -4.55
CA SER A 184 14.18 9.09 -3.24
C SER A 184 13.53 10.46 -3.22
N GLY A 185 12.84 10.83 -2.15
CA GLY A 185 12.17 12.12 -2.04
C GLY A 185 11.69 12.42 -0.63
N ILE A 186 11.70 13.70 -0.29
CA ILE A 186 11.23 14.20 1.01
C ILE A 186 9.99 15.04 0.75
N ALA A 187 8.86 14.60 1.28
CA ALA A 187 7.60 15.33 1.26
C ALA A 187 7.27 15.89 2.64
N VAL A 188 6.12 16.53 2.79
CA VAL A 188 5.65 17.02 4.08
C VAL A 188 5.18 15.84 4.94
N GLY A 189 5.84 15.61 6.07
CA GLY A 189 5.49 14.55 7.02
C GLY A 189 5.82 13.12 6.58
N MET A 190 6.41 12.93 5.38
CA MET A 190 6.76 11.60 4.88
C MET A 190 7.93 11.67 3.89
N ALA A 191 8.64 10.57 3.72
CA ALA A 191 9.74 10.47 2.77
C ALA A 191 9.69 9.11 2.07
N THR A 192 10.15 9.07 0.83
CA THR A 192 10.36 7.83 0.07
C THR A 192 11.84 7.59 -0.14
N ASN A 193 12.26 6.34 -0.08
CA ASN A 193 13.62 5.93 -0.40
C ASN A 193 13.60 4.48 -0.90
N ILE A 194 13.34 4.32 -2.19
CA ILE A 194 13.22 3.01 -2.85
C ILE A 194 14.55 2.73 -3.54
N PRO A 195 15.24 1.62 -3.22
CA PRO A 195 16.50 1.28 -3.86
C PRO A 195 16.30 0.82 -5.31
N PRO A 196 17.31 0.98 -6.18
CA PRO A 196 17.31 0.41 -7.51
C PRO A 196 17.54 -1.11 -7.48
N HIS A 197 17.11 -1.80 -8.56
CA HIS A 197 17.21 -3.25 -8.71
C HIS A 197 17.64 -3.63 -10.13
N ASN A 198 18.09 -4.85 -10.29
CA ASN A 198 18.41 -5.41 -11.60
C ASN A 198 17.14 -5.65 -12.44
N LEU A 199 17.15 -5.21 -13.70
CA LEU A 199 16.00 -5.30 -14.61
C LEU A 199 15.56 -6.76 -14.84
N THR A 200 16.53 -7.64 -15.09
CA THR A 200 16.27 -9.07 -15.32
C THR A 200 15.58 -9.71 -14.15
N GLU A 201 16.06 -9.43 -12.93
CA GLU A 201 15.50 -9.96 -11.69
C GLU A 201 14.09 -9.44 -11.41
N VAL A 202 13.85 -8.14 -11.59
CA VAL A 202 12.52 -7.54 -11.40
C VAL A 202 11.52 -8.09 -12.40
N ILE A 203 11.91 -8.23 -13.67
CA ILE A 203 11.02 -8.83 -14.68
C ILE A 203 10.75 -10.30 -14.35
N ASN A 204 11.74 -11.08 -13.93
CA ASN A 204 11.54 -12.47 -13.52
C ASN A 204 10.56 -12.56 -12.32
N ALA A 205 10.64 -11.64 -11.36
CA ALA A 205 9.66 -11.55 -10.28
C ALA A 205 8.25 -11.19 -10.80
N CYS A 206 8.12 -10.30 -11.78
CA CYS A 206 6.84 -10.03 -12.45
C CYS A 206 6.28 -11.28 -13.13
N LEU A 207 7.12 -12.02 -13.86
CA LEU A 207 6.73 -13.26 -14.52
C LEU A 207 6.30 -14.33 -13.51
N CYS A 208 7.00 -14.47 -12.39
CA CYS A 208 6.62 -15.34 -11.28
C CYS A 208 5.21 -15.02 -10.75
N VAL A 209 4.88 -13.75 -10.56
CA VAL A 209 3.53 -13.34 -10.12
C VAL A 209 2.46 -13.64 -11.16
N LEU A 210 2.76 -13.45 -12.45
CA LEU A 210 1.84 -13.75 -13.55
C LEU A 210 1.57 -15.25 -13.67
N ASP A 211 2.59 -16.09 -13.42
CA ASP A 211 2.48 -17.56 -13.46
C ASP A 211 1.82 -18.13 -12.21
N ASN A 212 2.13 -17.57 -11.06
CA ASN A 212 1.58 -17.98 -9.78
C ASN A 212 1.05 -16.77 -8.99
N PRO A 213 -0.25 -16.45 -9.09
CA PRO A 213 -0.87 -15.36 -8.34
C PRO A 213 -0.79 -15.52 -6.81
N GLU A 214 -0.51 -16.71 -6.31
CA GLU A 214 -0.34 -17.01 -4.87
C GLU A 214 1.15 -17.07 -4.45
N ALA A 215 2.08 -16.65 -5.33
CA ALA A 215 3.51 -16.65 -5.03
C ALA A 215 3.81 -15.94 -3.70
N THR A 216 4.58 -16.60 -2.86
CA THR A 216 5.00 -16.10 -1.55
C THR A 216 6.16 -15.10 -1.68
N LEU A 217 6.49 -14.41 -0.60
CA LEU A 217 7.68 -13.56 -0.58
C LEU A 217 8.97 -14.38 -0.84
N ALA A 218 9.03 -15.60 -0.35
CA ALA A 218 10.19 -16.48 -0.58
C ALA A 218 10.37 -16.76 -2.07
N ASP A 219 9.28 -17.13 -2.77
CA ASP A 219 9.31 -17.38 -4.22
C ASP A 219 9.77 -16.14 -5.01
N LEU A 220 9.32 -14.96 -4.60
CA LEU A 220 9.75 -13.70 -5.22
C LEU A 220 11.23 -13.40 -4.98
N MET A 221 11.75 -13.71 -3.79
CA MET A 221 13.15 -13.48 -3.44
C MET A 221 14.12 -14.49 -4.09
N GLU A 222 13.64 -15.61 -4.62
CA GLU A 222 14.45 -16.47 -5.50
C GLU A 222 14.80 -15.78 -6.81
N HIS A 223 13.88 -14.95 -7.35
CA HIS A 223 14.07 -14.20 -8.58
C HIS A 223 14.66 -12.81 -8.36
N LEU A 224 14.33 -12.16 -7.25
CA LEU A 224 14.76 -10.81 -6.87
C LEU A 224 15.40 -10.83 -5.47
N PRO A 225 16.68 -11.24 -5.37
CA PRO A 225 17.35 -11.45 -4.08
C PRO A 225 17.58 -10.16 -3.29
N GLY A 226 17.60 -9.00 -3.93
CA GLY A 226 17.82 -7.73 -3.25
C GLY A 226 18.09 -6.54 -4.18
N PRO A 227 18.33 -5.35 -3.62
CA PRO A 227 18.73 -4.16 -4.36
C PRO A 227 19.98 -4.40 -5.21
N ASP A 228 20.11 -3.65 -6.31
CA ASP A 228 21.28 -3.67 -7.20
C ASP A 228 21.70 -2.23 -7.52
N PHE A 229 22.73 -1.77 -6.85
CA PHE A 229 23.16 -0.38 -6.91
C PHE A 229 24.05 -0.10 -8.13
N PRO A 230 23.93 1.08 -8.77
CA PRO A 230 24.74 1.46 -9.92
C PRO A 230 26.24 1.54 -9.58
N THR A 231 26.59 1.93 -8.35
CA THR A 231 27.96 2.02 -7.84
C THR A 231 28.54 0.69 -7.36
N ARG A 232 27.81 -0.43 -7.56
CA ARG A 232 28.24 -1.77 -7.14
C ARG A 232 28.30 -1.92 -5.60
N GLY A 233 29.43 -2.41 -5.08
CA GLY A 233 29.63 -2.63 -3.65
C GLY A 233 29.00 -3.93 -3.17
N LEU A 234 28.98 -4.07 -1.84
CA LEU A 234 28.48 -5.25 -1.14
C LEU A 234 27.25 -4.91 -0.30
N ILE A 235 26.29 -5.82 -0.24
CA ILE A 235 25.22 -5.81 0.75
C ILE A 235 25.50 -6.90 1.77
N LEU A 236 25.42 -6.56 3.06
CA LEU A 236 25.63 -7.48 4.17
C LEU A 236 24.30 -7.94 4.76
N GLY A 237 24.06 -9.25 4.67
CA GLY A 237 22.86 -9.91 5.21
C GLY A 237 21.59 -9.70 4.38
N ARG A 238 20.65 -10.61 4.50
CA ARG A 238 19.37 -10.62 3.76
C ARG A 238 18.17 -10.20 4.61
N ALA A 239 18.34 -10.17 5.95
CA ALA A 239 17.25 -9.87 6.88
C ALA A 239 16.61 -8.50 6.60
N GLY A 240 17.44 -7.45 6.41
CA GLY A 240 16.95 -6.11 6.10
C GLY A 240 16.24 -6.00 4.74
N ILE A 241 16.68 -6.80 3.74
CA ILE A 241 16.02 -6.90 2.43
C ILE A 241 14.66 -7.56 2.59
N ARG A 242 14.59 -8.69 3.31
CA ARG A 242 13.36 -9.43 3.58
C ARG A 242 12.33 -8.55 4.31
N ALA A 243 12.80 -7.79 5.34
CA ALA A 243 11.97 -6.81 6.04
C ALA A 243 11.38 -5.77 5.08
N ALA A 244 12.22 -5.16 4.25
CA ALA A 244 11.78 -4.16 3.28
C ALA A 244 10.76 -4.72 2.29
N TYR A 245 11.00 -5.90 1.76
CA TYR A 245 10.10 -6.52 0.79
C TYR A 245 8.77 -6.98 1.40
N ALA A 246 8.79 -7.42 2.67
CA ALA A 246 7.58 -7.81 3.39
C ALA A 246 6.72 -6.61 3.78
N THR A 247 7.32 -5.54 4.29
CA THR A 247 6.61 -4.46 4.98
C THR A 247 6.67 -3.10 4.27
N GLY A 248 7.52 -2.97 3.25
CA GLY A 248 7.85 -1.70 2.62
C GLY A 248 8.90 -0.88 3.37
N ARG A 249 9.40 -1.37 4.52
CA ARG A 249 10.41 -0.69 5.33
C ARG A 249 11.51 -1.66 5.75
N GLY A 250 12.75 -1.21 5.67
CA GLY A 250 13.90 -2.02 6.07
C GLY A 250 15.19 -1.21 6.08
N ARG A 251 16.27 -1.85 6.53
CA ARG A 251 17.60 -1.25 6.54
C ARG A 251 18.58 -2.24 5.93
N VAL A 252 19.34 -1.79 4.96
CA VAL A 252 20.35 -2.59 4.27
C VAL A 252 21.72 -2.00 4.54
N THR A 253 22.64 -2.81 5.04
CA THR A 253 24.03 -2.39 5.25
C THR A 253 24.80 -2.56 3.94
N MET A 254 25.28 -1.44 3.40
CA MET A 254 26.14 -1.41 2.23
C MET A 254 27.58 -1.26 2.65
N ARG A 255 28.49 -1.97 1.98
CA ARG A 255 29.93 -1.92 2.24
C ARG A 255 30.71 -1.74 0.93
N ALA A 256 31.79 -0.97 1.01
CA ALA A 256 32.74 -0.81 -0.07
C ALA A 256 33.42 -2.14 -0.41
N ARG A 257 33.77 -2.36 -1.68
CA ARG A 257 34.65 -3.47 -2.06
C ARG A 257 36.08 -3.07 -1.82
N THR A 258 36.78 -3.89 -1.03
CA THR A 258 38.17 -3.62 -0.63
C THR A 258 39.05 -4.84 -0.86
N GLU A 259 40.28 -4.60 -1.27
CA GLU A 259 41.32 -5.62 -1.44
C GLU A 259 42.56 -5.25 -0.66
N LEU A 260 43.25 -6.25 -0.13
CA LEU A 260 44.53 -6.07 0.56
C LEU A 260 45.64 -6.42 -0.40
N GLU A 261 46.55 -5.47 -0.64
CA GLU A 261 47.69 -5.66 -1.49
C GLU A 261 49.00 -5.51 -0.65
N GLU A 262 49.96 -6.35 -0.90
CA GLU A 262 51.30 -6.18 -0.38
C GLU A 262 52.13 -5.33 -1.33
N PHE A 263 52.88 -4.39 -0.82
CA PHE A 263 53.76 -3.54 -1.60
C PHE A 263 55.07 -3.24 -0.88
N GLY A 264 56.13 -3.04 -1.65
CA GLY A 264 57.45 -2.77 -1.13
C GLY A 264 58.00 -3.87 -0.21
N GLN A 265 58.78 -3.45 0.78
CA GLN A 265 59.33 -4.39 1.81
C GLN A 265 58.37 -4.50 3.00
N ASN A 266 57.52 -5.54 3.02
CA ASN A 266 56.61 -5.90 4.14
C ASN A 266 55.65 -4.76 4.53
N ARG A 267 55.10 -4.04 3.54
CA ARG A 267 54.03 -3.07 3.75
C ARG A 267 52.78 -3.57 3.12
N GLN A 268 51.63 -3.26 3.74
CA GLN A 268 50.30 -3.55 3.22
C GLN A 268 49.57 -2.25 2.90
N ARG A 269 48.72 -2.31 1.86
CA ARG A 269 47.78 -1.25 1.51
C ARG A 269 46.39 -1.80 1.29
N ILE A 270 45.39 -1.01 1.61
CA ILE A 270 43.99 -1.29 1.34
C ILE A 270 43.61 -0.55 0.05
N ILE A 271 43.11 -1.28 -0.93
CA ILE A 271 42.60 -0.73 -2.18
C ILE A 271 41.09 -0.76 -2.11
N VAL A 272 40.43 0.36 -2.35
CA VAL A 272 38.99 0.47 -2.45
C VAL A 272 38.61 0.64 -3.93
N THR A 273 37.91 -0.33 -4.48
CA THR A 273 37.53 -0.36 -5.91
C THR A 273 36.08 0.03 -6.14
N GLU A 274 35.23 -0.10 -5.12
CA GLU A 274 33.81 0.25 -5.19
C GLU A 274 33.37 0.88 -3.87
N ILE A 275 32.51 1.90 -3.91
CA ILE A 275 31.98 2.58 -2.72
C ILE A 275 30.46 2.41 -2.61
N PRO A 276 29.88 2.53 -1.40
CA PRO A 276 28.45 2.45 -1.21
C PRO A 276 27.69 3.50 -2.03
N TYR A 277 26.48 3.15 -2.44
CA TYR A 277 25.58 4.03 -3.19
C TYR A 277 25.30 5.34 -2.46
N GLN A 278 25.29 6.45 -3.22
CA GLN A 278 25.10 7.82 -2.73
C GLN A 278 26.24 8.37 -1.83
N VAL A 279 27.35 7.68 -1.74
CA VAL A 279 28.53 8.20 -1.05
C VAL A 279 29.37 9.05 -2.00
N ASN A 280 29.73 10.24 -1.56
CA ASN A 280 30.64 11.13 -2.29
C ASN A 280 32.10 10.71 -2.03
N LYS A 281 32.83 10.30 -3.09
CA LYS A 281 34.20 9.79 -2.98
C LYS A 281 35.17 10.81 -2.38
N ARG A 282 35.14 12.06 -2.85
CA ARG A 282 36.00 13.15 -2.35
C ARG A 282 35.80 13.42 -0.86
N MET A 283 34.52 13.49 -0.44
CA MET A 283 34.17 13.70 0.97
C MET A 283 34.54 12.51 1.84
N LEU A 284 34.40 11.28 1.32
CA LEU A 284 34.86 10.07 2.01
C LEU A 284 36.36 10.10 2.26
N ILE A 285 37.18 10.40 1.24
CA ILE A 285 38.64 10.49 1.34
C ILE A 285 39.02 11.61 2.34
N LYS A 286 38.38 12.77 2.22
CA LYS A 286 38.61 13.88 3.16
C LYS A 286 38.32 13.48 4.61
N ASN A 287 37.13 12.86 4.83
CA ASN A 287 36.74 12.42 6.18
C ASN A 287 37.74 11.39 6.75
N MET A 288 38.19 10.43 5.95
CA MET A 288 39.25 9.50 6.38
C MET A 288 40.54 10.22 6.77
N ALA A 289 41.00 11.18 5.94
CA ALA A 289 42.21 11.96 6.21
C ALA A 289 42.05 12.81 7.49
N ASP A 290 40.92 13.45 7.69
CA ASP A 290 40.63 14.23 8.90
C ASP A 290 40.68 13.35 10.15
N GLN A 291 40.09 12.14 10.11
CA GLN A 291 40.14 11.18 11.24
C GLN A 291 41.55 10.65 11.52
N VAL A 292 42.38 10.48 10.50
CA VAL A 292 43.82 10.13 10.68
C VAL A 292 44.57 11.27 11.36
N ASN A 293 44.36 12.51 10.93
CA ASN A 293 44.96 13.70 11.53
C ASN A 293 44.55 13.90 13.00
N GLU A 294 43.29 13.61 13.32
CA GLU A 294 42.72 13.64 14.67
C GLU A 294 43.11 12.44 15.52
N LYS A 295 43.92 11.50 14.98
CA LYS A 295 44.36 10.26 15.64
C LYS A 295 43.22 9.32 16.07
N ARG A 296 42.10 9.40 15.43
CA ARG A 296 40.96 8.46 15.62
C ARG A 296 41.20 7.17 14.83
N LEU A 297 41.81 7.29 13.64
CA LEU A 297 42.22 6.17 12.81
C LEU A 297 43.76 6.06 12.85
N GLU A 298 44.25 5.06 13.57
CA GLU A 298 45.67 4.77 13.66
C GLU A 298 46.09 3.69 12.66
N GLY A 299 47.38 3.63 12.32
CA GLY A 299 47.95 2.61 11.45
C GLY A 299 47.96 2.98 9.95
N ILE A 300 47.45 4.14 9.59
CA ILE A 300 47.47 4.65 8.20
C ILE A 300 48.66 5.58 8.02
N SER A 301 49.38 5.47 6.90
CA SER A 301 50.52 6.33 6.53
C SER A 301 50.17 7.35 5.46
N ASP A 302 49.35 6.97 4.48
CA ASP A 302 48.95 7.84 3.38
C ASP A 302 47.60 7.41 2.77
N ILE A 303 46.86 8.35 2.20
CA ILE A 303 45.60 8.11 1.51
C ILE A 303 45.63 8.88 0.19
N ARG A 304 45.48 8.16 -0.94
CA ARG A 304 45.49 8.75 -2.29
C ARG A 304 44.30 8.28 -3.11
N ASP A 305 43.87 9.14 -4.01
CA ASP A 305 42.96 8.79 -5.07
C ASP A 305 43.76 8.53 -6.37
N GLU A 306 43.75 7.29 -6.79
CA GLU A 306 44.40 6.85 -8.06
C GLU A 306 43.36 6.45 -9.11
N SER A 307 42.11 6.90 -8.94
CA SER A 307 41.02 6.59 -9.89
C SER A 307 41.31 7.19 -11.26
N ASP A 308 41.08 6.41 -12.31
CA ASP A 308 41.26 6.81 -13.70
C ASP A 308 40.14 6.26 -14.62
N ARG A 309 40.32 6.26 -15.92
CA ARG A 309 39.35 5.75 -16.90
C ARG A 309 39.10 4.24 -16.77
N THR A 310 39.98 3.49 -16.12
CA THR A 310 39.86 2.04 -15.94
C THR A 310 38.99 1.69 -14.73
N GLY A 311 38.80 2.62 -13.80
CA GLY A 311 37.95 2.44 -12.65
C GLY A 311 38.34 3.25 -11.43
N MET A 312 37.57 3.06 -10.40
CA MET A 312 37.81 3.65 -9.07
C MET A 312 38.93 2.90 -8.36
N ARG A 313 39.87 3.67 -7.81
CA ARG A 313 40.98 3.13 -7.03
C ARG A 313 41.40 4.13 -5.95
N ILE A 314 40.92 3.91 -4.72
CA ILE A 314 41.39 4.65 -3.53
C ILE A 314 42.41 3.79 -2.86
N VAL A 315 43.64 4.32 -2.65
CA VAL A 315 44.78 3.64 -2.04
C VAL A 315 44.98 4.17 -0.62
N ILE A 316 44.92 3.27 0.35
CA ILE A 316 45.16 3.55 1.76
C ILE A 316 46.41 2.76 2.18
N GLU A 317 47.53 3.45 2.28
CA GLU A 317 48.80 2.82 2.69
C GLU A 317 48.88 2.68 4.21
N LEU A 318 49.29 1.52 4.69
CA LEU A 318 49.41 1.23 6.10
C LEU A 318 50.86 1.42 6.60
N LYS A 319 51.00 1.74 7.88
CA LYS A 319 52.31 1.73 8.58
C LYS A 319 52.81 0.30 8.68
N ARG A 320 54.14 0.14 8.76
CA ARG A 320 54.80 -1.17 8.70
C ARG A 320 54.34 -2.18 9.74
N GLU A 321 53.90 -1.72 10.92
CA GLU A 321 53.45 -2.57 12.03
C GLU A 321 51.93 -2.65 12.19
N ALA A 322 51.18 -2.05 11.28
CA ALA A 322 49.73 -2.02 11.36
C ALA A 322 49.12 -3.31 10.84
N ASN A 323 48.19 -3.89 11.59
CA ASN A 323 47.36 -5.02 11.12
C ASN A 323 46.29 -4.51 10.16
N ALA A 324 46.37 -4.90 8.90
CA ALA A 324 45.45 -4.44 7.84
C ALA A 324 43.98 -4.74 8.15
N GLN A 325 43.69 -5.92 8.72
CA GLN A 325 42.33 -6.31 9.02
C GLN A 325 41.74 -5.45 10.16
N VAL A 326 42.54 -5.11 11.17
CA VAL A 326 42.09 -4.25 12.27
C VAL A 326 41.83 -2.82 11.78
N VAL A 327 42.74 -2.28 10.94
CA VAL A 327 42.53 -0.96 10.33
C VAL A 327 41.28 -0.96 9.41
N LEU A 328 41.13 -1.97 8.60
CA LEU A 328 39.95 -2.13 7.70
C LEU A 328 38.63 -2.17 8.50
N ASN A 329 38.58 -2.94 9.58
CA ASN A 329 37.39 -3.01 10.43
C ASN A 329 37.06 -1.66 11.08
N ARG A 330 38.09 -0.89 11.51
CA ARG A 330 37.90 0.47 12.01
C ARG A 330 37.40 1.43 10.94
N LEU A 331 37.91 1.33 9.71
CA LEU A 331 37.48 2.11 8.58
C LEU A 331 35.99 1.85 8.28
N PHE A 332 35.53 0.59 8.28
CA PHE A 332 34.13 0.25 8.14
C PHE A 332 33.25 0.78 9.28
N ALA A 333 33.72 0.73 10.50
CA ALA A 333 32.98 1.19 11.68
C ALA A 333 32.86 2.71 11.78
N GLN A 334 33.87 3.46 11.29
CA GLN A 334 34.01 4.91 11.55
C GLN A 334 33.83 5.78 10.31
N THR A 335 33.76 5.20 9.12
CA THR A 335 33.68 5.96 7.86
C THR A 335 32.54 5.48 6.98
N GLN A 336 32.23 6.21 5.92
CA GLN A 336 31.21 5.84 4.93
C GLN A 336 31.66 4.71 3.96
N LEU A 337 32.79 4.03 4.21
CA LEU A 337 33.11 2.77 3.54
C LEU A 337 32.10 1.67 3.89
N GLN A 338 31.41 1.81 5.03
CA GLN A 338 30.19 1.07 5.32
C GLN A 338 29.11 2.05 5.76
N THR A 339 27.92 1.91 5.19
CA THR A 339 26.77 2.78 5.50
C THR A 339 25.46 2.00 5.41
N THR A 340 24.42 2.52 6.02
CA THR A 340 23.10 1.91 6.01
C THR A 340 22.18 2.66 5.05
N PHE A 341 21.57 1.93 4.14
CA PHE A 341 20.49 2.43 3.28
C PHE A 341 19.14 2.12 3.94
N ALA A 342 18.46 3.15 4.40
CA ALA A 342 17.12 3.01 4.99
C ALA A 342 16.08 2.94 3.86
N ILE A 343 15.48 1.78 3.68
CA ILE A 343 14.45 1.55 2.67
C ILE A 343 13.10 2.00 3.21
N ASN A 344 12.38 2.80 2.41
CA ASN A 344 10.99 3.16 2.64
C ASN A 344 10.27 3.23 1.29
N MET A 345 9.51 2.18 0.96
CA MET A 345 8.85 2.01 -0.33
C MET A 345 7.50 2.74 -0.36
N LEU A 346 7.55 4.07 -0.18
CA LEU A 346 6.40 4.96 -0.24
C LEU A 346 6.19 5.46 -1.66
N ALA A 347 5.01 5.23 -2.23
CA ALA A 347 4.63 5.70 -3.57
C ALA A 347 3.16 6.13 -3.61
N LEU A 348 2.77 6.83 -4.67
CA LEU A 348 1.39 7.21 -4.92
C LEU A 348 0.65 6.06 -5.60
N VAL A 349 -0.50 5.69 -5.05
CA VAL A 349 -1.43 4.67 -5.57
C VAL A 349 -2.79 5.27 -5.89
N LYS A 350 -3.70 4.47 -6.42
CA LYS A 350 -5.09 4.88 -6.74
C LYS A 350 -5.13 6.15 -7.60
N ASN A 351 -4.42 6.12 -8.70
CA ASN A 351 -4.36 7.24 -9.63
C ASN A 351 -3.89 8.55 -8.96
N GLN A 352 -2.80 8.46 -8.17
CA GLN A 352 -2.13 9.56 -7.44
C GLN A 352 -2.95 10.17 -6.28
N SER A 353 -4.05 9.56 -5.88
CA SER A 353 -4.90 10.10 -4.81
C SER A 353 -4.44 9.74 -3.39
N GLN A 354 -3.54 8.74 -3.24
CA GLN A 354 -3.14 8.22 -1.93
C GLN A 354 -1.66 7.86 -1.88
N PRO A 355 -0.87 8.46 -0.96
CA PRO A 355 0.47 7.95 -0.62
C PRO A 355 0.33 6.67 0.23
N LYS A 356 1.10 5.63 -0.10
CA LYS A 356 1.09 4.35 0.61
C LYS A 356 2.48 3.74 0.66
N VAL A 357 2.86 3.21 1.82
CA VAL A 357 4.03 2.34 1.95
C VAL A 357 3.63 0.95 1.45
N LEU A 358 4.35 0.45 0.47
CA LEU A 358 4.03 -0.76 -0.27
C LEU A 358 5.07 -1.85 0.01
N SER A 359 4.64 -3.09 0.15
CA SER A 359 5.51 -4.26 0.07
C SER A 359 5.95 -4.51 -1.38
N LEU A 360 6.98 -5.35 -1.58
CA LEU A 360 7.40 -5.75 -2.92
C LEU A 360 6.21 -6.31 -3.73
N ARG A 361 5.45 -7.21 -3.12
CA ARG A 361 4.29 -7.83 -3.78
C ARG A 361 3.26 -6.79 -4.23
N GLU A 362 2.94 -5.81 -3.40
CA GLU A 362 1.99 -4.76 -3.76
C GLU A 362 2.48 -3.88 -4.91
N ILE A 363 3.78 -3.58 -4.96
CA ILE A 363 4.35 -2.82 -6.09
C ILE A 363 4.22 -3.61 -7.39
N LEU A 364 4.52 -4.92 -7.36
CA LEU A 364 4.39 -5.77 -8.54
C LEU A 364 2.94 -5.91 -8.98
N ASP A 365 2.00 -6.11 -8.04
CA ASP A 365 0.58 -6.23 -8.34
C ASP A 365 0.01 -4.93 -8.97
N GLU A 366 0.32 -3.76 -8.41
CA GLU A 366 -0.10 -2.45 -8.95
C GLU A 366 0.49 -2.21 -10.35
N TYR A 367 1.77 -2.54 -10.55
CA TYR A 367 2.41 -2.42 -11.84
C TYR A 367 1.79 -3.35 -12.89
N LEU A 368 1.60 -4.64 -12.57
CA LEU A 368 1.01 -5.61 -13.50
C LEU A 368 -0.42 -5.27 -13.86
N ALA A 369 -1.24 -4.89 -12.88
CA ALA A 369 -2.61 -4.42 -13.13
C ALA A 369 -2.64 -3.21 -14.06
N TYR A 370 -1.71 -2.27 -13.88
CA TYR A 370 -1.57 -1.12 -14.76
C TYR A 370 -1.15 -1.53 -16.17
N GLN A 371 -0.23 -2.47 -16.34
CA GLN A 371 0.18 -2.96 -17.67
C GLN A 371 -0.96 -3.69 -18.39
N GLU A 372 -1.79 -4.46 -17.68
CA GLU A 372 -3.00 -5.05 -18.24
C GLU A 372 -3.95 -3.96 -18.77
N GLU A 373 -4.13 -2.86 -18.01
CA GLU A 373 -4.93 -1.71 -18.47
C GLU A 373 -4.32 -1.05 -19.72
N VAL A 374 -3.00 -0.83 -19.76
CA VAL A 374 -2.30 -0.25 -20.92
C VAL A 374 -2.50 -1.10 -22.17
N ILE A 375 -2.37 -2.43 -22.06
CA ILE A 375 -2.60 -3.36 -23.18
C ILE A 375 -4.04 -3.28 -23.66
N LEU A 376 -5.02 -3.29 -22.77
CA LEU A 376 -6.43 -3.19 -23.12
C LEU A 376 -6.75 -1.84 -23.80
N ARG A 377 -6.24 -0.73 -23.27
CA ARG A 377 -6.45 0.61 -23.86
C ARG A 377 -5.81 0.71 -25.27
N ARG A 378 -4.56 0.26 -25.41
CA ARG A 378 -3.88 0.18 -26.69
C ARG A 378 -4.66 -0.66 -27.69
N THR A 379 -5.11 -1.84 -27.28
CA THR A 379 -5.87 -2.75 -28.15
C THR A 379 -7.20 -2.14 -28.59
N ARG A 380 -7.91 -1.42 -27.70
CA ARG A 380 -9.13 -0.69 -28.08
C ARG A 380 -8.83 0.41 -29.09
N TYR A 381 -7.73 1.14 -28.92
CA TYR A 381 -7.31 2.15 -29.88
C TYR A 381 -7.00 1.53 -31.24
N ASP A 382 -6.18 0.47 -31.27
CA ASP A 382 -5.80 -0.23 -32.50
C ASP A 382 -7.00 -0.87 -33.19
N LEU A 383 -7.95 -1.44 -32.42
CA LEU A 383 -9.22 -1.96 -32.93
C LEU A 383 -10.05 -0.86 -33.61
N ARG A 384 -10.25 0.26 -32.92
CA ARG A 384 -10.98 1.41 -33.50
C ARG A 384 -10.35 1.89 -34.79
N LYS A 385 -9.01 2.02 -34.83
CA LYS A 385 -8.29 2.44 -36.03
C LYS A 385 -8.37 1.42 -37.17
N ALA A 386 -8.33 0.15 -36.86
CA ALA A 386 -8.50 -0.92 -37.85
C ALA A 386 -9.93 -0.92 -38.40
N GLN A 387 -10.94 -0.75 -37.53
CA GLN A 387 -12.35 -0.66 -37.96
C GLN A 387 -12.61 0.59 -38.82
N GLU A 388 -12.11 1.77 -38.42
CA GLU A 388 -12.19 3.00 -39.20
C GLU A 388 -11.56 2.82 -40.61
N ARG A 389 -10.41 2.14 -40.70
CA ARG A 389 -9.73 1.89 -41.97
C ARG A 389 -10.47 0.83 -42.80
N ALA A 390 -10.89 -0.26 -42.20
CA ALA A 390 -11.65 -1.32 -42.88
C ALA A 390 -12.96 -0.77 -43.47
N HIS A 391 -13.66 0.08 -42.71
CA HIS A 391 -14.88 0.74 -43.17
C HIS A 391 -14.65 1.63 -44.39
N LEU A 392 -13.53 2.39 -44.41
CA LEU A 392 -13.14 3.15 -45.59
C LEU A 392 -12.83 2.24 -46.80
N LEU A 393 -12.10 1.14 -46.59
CA LEU A 393 -11.74 0.20 -47.67
C LEU A 393 -12.97 -0.50 -48.25
N GLU A 394 -13.96 -0.84 -47.43
CA GLU A 394 -15.23 -1.40 -47.85
C GLU A 394 -15.92 -0.48 -48.88
N GLY A 395 -16.01 0.82 -48.54
CA GLY A 395 -16.55 1.81 -49.49
C GLY A 395 -15.77 1.92 -50.77
N LEU A 396 -14.41 1.90 -50.70
CA LEU A 396 -13.53 1.95 -51.88
C LEU A 396 -13.64 0.69 -52.74
N LEU A 397 -13.81 -0.50 -52.17
CA LEU A 397 -14.02 -1.76 -52.88
C LEU A 397 -15.37 -1.76 -53.61
N ILE A 398 -16.42 -1.29 -52.94
CA ILE A 398 -17.76 -1.12 -53.61
C ILE A 398 -17.64 -0.17 -54.80
N ALA A 399 -16.89 0.92 -54.66
CA ALA A 399 -16.64 1.88 -55.75
C ALA A 399 -15.87 1.26 -56.90
N GLN A 400 -14.83 0.46 -56.61
CA GLN A 400 -14.02 -0.21 -57.60
C GLN A 400 -14.77 -1.31 -58.37
N ASP A 401 -15.65 -2.04 -57.67
CA ASP A 401 -16.49 -3.05 -58.30
C ASP A 401 -17.55 -2.43 -59.24
N ASN A 402 -17.88 -1.15 -59.05
CA ASN A 402 -18.88 -0.41 -59.80
C ASN A 402 -18.31 0.86 -60.47
N ILE A 403 -17.04 0.81 -60.88
CA ILE A 403 -16.26 2.02 -61.21
C ILE A 403 -16.87 2.82 -62.36
N ASP A 404 -17.44 2.18 -63.40
CA ASP A 404 -18.06 2.87 -64.53
C ASP A 404 -19.32 3.67 -64.07
N GLU A 405 -20.08 3.13 -63.17
CA GLU A 405 -21.25 3.81 -62.59
C GLU A 405 -20.85 4.94 -61.64
N VAL A 406 -19.83 4.75 -60.82
CA VAL A 406 -19.25 5.81 -59.98
C VAL A 406 -18.76 6.99 -60.81
N ILE A 407 -18.00 6.72 -61.88
CA ILE A 407 -17.53 7.76 -62.80
C ILE A 407 -18.71 8.46 -63.48
N ARG A 408 -19.71 7.72 -63.91
CA ARG A 408 -20.93 8.28 -64.48
C ARG A 408 -21.62 9.24 -63.51
N ILE A 409 -21.87 8.81 -62.27
CA ILE A 409 -22.52 9.63 -61.24
C ILE A 409 -21.72 10.90 -60.97
N ILE A 410 -20.38 10.81 -60.77
CA ILE A 410 -19.56 11.97 -60.53
C ILE A 410 -19.59 12.97 -61.71
N ARG A 411 -19.52 12.47 -62.94
CA ARG A 411 -19.55 13.33 -64.14
C ARG A 411 -20.91 13.98 -64.46
N THR A 412 -22.02 13.34 -64.04
CA THR A 412 -23.38 13.85 -64.26
C THR A 412 -23.91 14.69 -63.10
N SER A 413 -23.28 14.68 -61.95
CA SER A 413 -23.63 15.49 -60.79
C SER A 413 -22.91 16.85 -60.84
N TYR A 414 -23.67 17.93 -60.58
CA TYR A 414 -23.12 19.29 -60.53
C TYR A 414 -22.51 19.57 -59.12
N ASP A 415 -23.33 19.48 -58.05
CA ASP A 415 -22.90 19.77 -56.66
C ASP A 415 -23.28 18.65 -55.67
N ASN A 416 -24.03 17.65 -56.06
CA ASN A 416 -24.58 16.60 -55.22
C ASN A 416 -23.99 15.20 -55.49
N ALA A 417 -22.78 15.13 -55.99
CA ALA A 417 -22.11 13.85 -56.30
C ALA A 417 -22.01 12.94 -55.10
N LYS A 418 -21.76 13.50 -53.93
CA LYS A 418 -21.59 12.79 -52.66
C LYS A 418 -22.93 12.11 -52.25
N GLU A 419 -24.02 12.87 -52.24
CA GLU A 419 -25.35 12.38 -51.87
C GLU A 419 -25.81 11.29 -52.84
N ASN A 420 -25.54 11.49 -54.17
CA ASN A 420 -25.91 10.52 -55.20
C ASN A 420 -25.14 9.19 -55.05
N LEU A 421 -23.87 9.24 -54.66
CA LEU A 421 -23.07 8.04 -54.36
C LEU A 421 -23.59 7.33 -53.08
N MET A 422 -23.92 8.10 -52.07
CA MET A 422 -24.48 7.56 -50.80
C MET A 422 -25.78 6.83 -51.07
N GLN A 423 -26.69 7.45 -51.80
CA GLN A 423 -28.01 6.85 -52.10
C GLN A 423 -27.92 5.61 -52.99
N ARG A 424 -27.02 5.66 -53.98
CA ARG A 424 -26.90 4.59 -54.99
C ARG A 424 -26.25 3.32 -54.44
N PHE A 425 -25.24 3.45 -53.61
CA PHE A 425 -24.42 2.34 -53.10
C PHE A 425 -24.62 2.04 -51.61
N GLY A 426 -25.47 2.80 -50.92
CA GLY A 426 -25.69 2.63 -49.49
C GLY A 426 -24.49 3.06 -48.64
N LEU A 427 -23.68 3.99 -49.14
CA LEU A 427 -22.45 4.47 -48.52
C LEU A 427 -22.79 5.56 -47.49
N ASP A 428 -21.91 5.68 -46.47
CA ASP A 428 -21.97 6.81 -45.57
C ASP A 428 -21.17 8.04 -46.10
N ASP A 429 -21.24 9.14 -45.33
CA ASP A 429 -20.61 10.39 -45.65
C ASP A 429 -19.08 10.27 -45.81
N ILE A 430 -18.44 9.48 -44.95
CA ILE A 430 -16.97 9.30 -44.94
C ILE A 430 -16.54 8.44 -46.13
N GLN A 431 -17.25 7.37 -46.42
CA GLN A 431 -16.99 6.49 -47.53
C GLN A 431 -17.18 7.22 -48.88
N ALA A 432 -18.26 7.95 -49.03
CA ALA A 432 -18.54 8.73 -50.23
C ALA A 432 -17.51 9.82 -50.45
N GLN A 433 -17.06 10.50 -49.42
CA GLN A 433 -15.96 11.49 -49.53
C GLN A 433 -14.65 10.82 -49.95
N ALA A 434 -14.31 9.68 -49.38
CA ALA A 434 -13.08 8.95 -49.74
C ALA A 434 -13.07 8.51 -51.21
N ILE A 435 -14.25 8.17 -51.75
CA ILE A 435 -14.40 7.85 -53.20
C ILE A 435 -14.16 9.10 -54.04
N LEU A 436 -14.71 10.26 -53.66
CA LEU A 436 -14.52 11.51 -54.38
C LEU A 436 -13.04 11.97 -54.37
N ASP A 437 -12.34 11.72 -53.27
CA ASP A 437 -10.91 12.04 -53.11
C ASP A 437 -9.98 11.03 -53.78
N MET A 438 -10.50 9.96 -54.37
CA MET A 438 -9.73 8.89 -54.97
C MET A 438 -8.98 9.37 -56.24
N ARG A 439 -7.68 9.10 -56.25
CA ARG A 439 -6.86 9.44 -57.45
C ARG A 439 -7.17 8.48 -58.59
N LEU A 440 -7.17 8.99 -59.82
CA LEU A 440 -7.36 8.18 -61.01
C LEU A 440 -6.41 6.96 -61.13
N LYS A 441 -5.20 7.05 -60.59
CA LYS A 441 -4.25 5.95 -60.53
C LYS A 441 -4.79 4.74 -59.72
N ALA A 442 -5.60 4.98 -58.70
CA ALA A 442 -6.17 3.93 -57.85
C ALA A 442 -7.20 3.03 -58.57
N LEU A 443 -7.57 3.39 -59.79
CA LEU A 443 -8.50 2.61 -60.64
C LEU A 443 -7.83 1.43 -61.37
N GLN A 444 -6.52 1.22 -61.18
CA GLN A 444 -5.81 0.10 -61.80
C GLN A 444 -6.12 -1.22 -61.12
N GLY A 445 -6.19 -2.32 -61.85
CA GLY A 445 -6.49 -3.65 -61.34
C GLY A 445 -5.55 -4.14 -60.23
N LEU A 446 -4.26 -3.77 -60.35
CA LEU A 446 -3.26 -4.05 -59.30
C LEU A 446 -3.56 -3.35 -57.95
N ASP A 447 -4.21 -2.19 -57.97
CA ASP A 447 -4.56 -1.47 -56.72
C ASP A 447 -5.79 -2.07 -56.08
N ARG A 448 -6.71 -2.69 -56.85
CA ARG A 448 -7.83 -3.47 -56.30
C ARG A 448 -7.37 -4.67 -55.45
N GLU A 449 -6.41 -5.44 -56.00
CA GLU A 449 -5.87 -6.61 -55.30
C GLU A 449 -5.18 -6.19 -53.99
N LYS A 450 -4.48 -5.07 -54.00
CA LYS A 450 -3.88 -4.49 -52.78
C LYS A 450 -4.92 -4.08 -51.75
N LEU A 451 -6.00 -3.43 -52.16
CA LEU A 451 -7.08 -3.02 -51.28
C LEU A 451 -7.80 -4.25 -50.66
N GLN A 452 -8.02 -5.29 -51.48
CA GLN A 452 -8.62 -6.54 -50.99
C GLN A 452 -7.72 -7.25 -49.97
N ASN A 453 -6.42 -7.30 -50.24
CA ASN A 453 -5.45 -7.89 -49.33
C ASN A 453 -5.36 -7.07 -48.04
N GLU A 454 -5.31 -5.72 -48.12
CA GLU A 454 -5.29 -4.83 -46.97
C GLU A 454 -6.59 -5.00 -46.12
N TYR A 455 -7.75 -5.10 -46.78
CA TYR A 455 -9.02 -5.32 -46.08
C TYR A 455 -9.05 -6.65 -45.34
N LYS A 456 -8.59 -7.72 -45.94
CA LYS A 456 -8.50 -9.03 -45.32
C LYS A 456 -7.54 -9.04 -44.12
N GLU A 457 -6.36 -8.42 -44.29
CA GLU A 457 -5.42 -8.26 -43.18
C GLU A 457 -6.03 -7.48 -41.99
N LEU A 458 -6.84 -6.45 -42.29
CA LEU A 458 -7.55 -5.68 -41.27
C LEU A 458 -8.66 -6.51 -40.60
N GLU A 459 -9.41 -7.32 -41.31
CA GLU A 459 -10.38 -8.24 -40.73
C GLU A 459 -9.73 -9.23 -39.75
N ASP A 460 -8.61 -9.84 -40.16
CA ASP A 460 -7.84 -10.74 -39.30
C ASP A 460 -7.33 -10.02 -38.05
N ARG A 461 -6.88 -8.77 -38.18
CA ARG A 461 -6.41 -7.92 -37.06
C ARG A 461 -7.57 -7.52 -36.14
N ILE A 462 -8.74 -7.15 -36.70
CA ILE A 462 -9.94 -6.83 -35.92
C ILE A 462 -10.34 -8.05 -35.09
N ALA A 463 -10.42 -9.21 -35.71
CA ALA A 463 -10.77 -10.46 -35.01
C ALA A 463 -9.74 -10.82 -33.92
N TYR A 464 -8.47 -10.53 -34.14
CA TYR A 464 -7.44 -10.71 -33.14
C TYR A 464 -7.62 -9.75 -31.97
N TYR A 465 -7.85 -8.45 -32.23
CA TYR A 465 -8.04 -7.45 -31.17
C TYR A 465 -9.30 -7.71 -30.34
N GLU A 466 -10.38 -8.16 -30.95
CA GLU A 466 -11.61 -8.54 -30.26
C GLU A 466 -11.38 -9.73 -29.32
N ARG A 467 -10.60 -10.73 -29.76
CA ARG A 467 -10.19 -11.85 -28.89
C ARG A 467 -9.38 -11.37 -27.70
N VAL A 468 -8.40 -10.48 -27.93
CA VAL A 468 -7.57 -9.92 -26.85
C VAL A 468 -8.43 -9.19 -25.82
N LEU A 469 -9.42 -8.41 -26.27
CA LEU A 469 -10.34 -7.69 -25.38
C LEU A 469 -11.29 -8.60 -24.63
N GLY A 470 -11.58 -9.79 -25.16
CA GLY A 470 -12.47 -10.78 -24.54
C GLY A 470 -11.78 -11.80 -23.64
N ASP A 471 -10.45 -11.91 -23.70
CA ASP A 471 -9.69 -12.96 -22.99
C ASP A 471 -8.53 -12.36 -22.17
N MET A 472 -8.72 -12.26 -20.86
CA MET A 472 -7.67 -11.81 -19.94
C MET A 472 -6.47 -12.76 -19.89
N GLY A 473 -6.63 -14.03 -20.21
CA GLY A 473 -5.52 -14.97 -20.33
C GLY A 473 -4.58 -14.59 -21.48
N LEU A 474 -5.15 -14.17 -22.61
CA LEU A 474 -4.39 -13.67 -23.75
C LEU A 474 -3.69 -12.34 -23.44
N VAL A 475 -4.34 -11.42 -22.70
CA VAL A 475 -3.72 -10.17 -22.23
C VAL A 475 -2.49 -10.47 -21.39
N LYS A 476 -2.58 -11.41 -20.44
CA LYS A 476 -1.44 -11.83 -19.61
C LYS A 476 -0.33 -12.49 -20.42
N SER A 477 -0.67 -13.26 -21.44
CA SER A 477 0.34 -13.83 -22.37
C SER A 477 1.09 -12.74 -23.12
N ILE A 478 0.38 -11.75 -23.67
CA ILE A 478 1.00 -10.60 -24.35
C ILE A 478 1.93 -9.85 -23.37
N LEU A 479 1.48 -9.62 -22.12
CA LEU A 479 2.30 -8.96 -21.11
C LEU A 479 3.58 -9.74 -20.79
N LYS A 480 3.51 -11.07 -20.68
CA LYS A 480 4.68 -11.93 -20.49
C LYS A 480 5.67 -11.82 -21.64
N ASP A 481 5.17 -11.89 -22.87
CA ASP A 481 6.00 -11.81 -24.06
C ASP A 481 6.71 -10.44 -24.15
N GLU A 482 6.01 -9.35 -23.84
CA GLU A 482 6.55 -8.00 -23.84
C GLU A 482 7.62 -7.80 -22.78
N LEU A 483 7.34 -8.25 -21.53
CA LEU A 483 8.32 -8.19 -20.44
C LEU A 483 9.55 -9.04 -20.74
N THR A 484 9.35 -10.24 -21.29
CA THR A 484 10.46 -11.12 -21.70
C THR A 484 11.32 -10.46 -22.79
N ALA A 485 10.70 -9.85 -23.79
CA ALA A 485 11.43 -9.15 -24.85
C ALA A 485 12.27 -7.96 -24.31
N ILE A 486 11.74 -7.24 -23.31
CA ILE A 486 12.47 -6.14 -22.68
C ILE A 486 13.62 -6.68 -21.83
N ARG A 487 13.40 -7.75 -21.06
CA ARG A 487 14.45 -8.44 -20.31
C ARG A 487 15.61 -8.86 -21.20
N ASP A 488 15.29 -9.55 -22.29
CA ASP A 488 16.29 -10.11 -23.21
C ASP A 488 17.05 -9.02 -23.99
N ARG A 489 16.42 -7.86 -24.19
CA ARG A 489 17.04 -6.74 -24.92
C ARG A 489 17.88 -5.80 -24.04
N TYR A 490 17.46 -5.56 -22.80
CA TYR A 490 18.05 -4.53 -21.93
C TYR A 490 18.62 -5.09 -20.63
N GLY A 491 18.37 -6.38 -20.34
CA GLY A 491 18.88 -7.03 -19.15
C GLY A 491 20.40 -7.08 -19.13
N ASP A 492 20.96 -6.94 -17.96
CA ASP A 492 22.38 -7.07 -17.65
C ASP A 492 22.60 -7.87 -16.38
N GLU A 493 23.85 -8.15 -16.05
CA GLU A 493 24.20 -8.85 -14.83
C GLU A 493 24.07 -7.95 -13.59
N ARG A 494 23.85 -8.59 -12.45
CA ARG A 494 23.85 -7.94 -11.15
C ARG A 494 25.19 -7.29 -10.88
N ARG A 495 25.19 -6.08 -10.37
CA ARG A 495 26.41 -5.32 -10.02
C ARG A 495 26.78 -5.42 -8.56
N THR A 496 25.78 -5.42 -7.66
CA THR A 496 25.97 -5.46 -6.21
C THR A 496 25.95 -6.90 -5.71
N GLU A 497 27.00 -7.32 -5.05
CA GLU A 497 27.08 -8.64 -4.42
C GLU A 497 26.35 -8.65 -3.07
N ILE A 498 25.58 -9.71 -2.80
CA ILE A 498 24.92 -9.90 -1.51
C ILE A 498 25.68 -10.99 -0.76
N GLN A 499 26.29 -10.62 0.37
CA GLN A 499 27.02 -11.55 1.23
C GLN A 499 26.12 -11.94 2.40
N ASP A 500 26.01 -13.24 2.62
CA ASP A 500 25.33 -13.77 3.79
C ASP A 500 26.23 -13.54 5.03
N VAL A 501 25.63 -13.05 6.10
CA VAL A 501 26.33 -12.92 7.38
C VAL A 501 25.91 -14.09 8.26
N GLU A 502 26.84 -14.68 9.00
CA GLU A 502 26.58 -15.89 9.81
C GLU A 502 25.45 -15.74 10.86
N ASP A 503 25.01 -14.51 11.12
CA ASP A 503 23.85 -14.17 11.98
C ASP A 503 22.70 -13.58 11.15
N GLU A 504 22.12 -14.33 10.20
CA GLU A 504 20.83 -13.92 9.63
C GLU A 504 19.71 -14.16 10.65
N ILE A 505 19.45 -13.11 11.43
CA ILE A 505 18.32 -13.04 12.35
C ILE A 505 17.05 -12.85 11.52
N ASP A 506 16.05 -13.68 11.72
CA ASP A 506 14.73 -13.51 11.08
C ASP A 506 14.16 -12.12 11.45
N ILE A 507 13.31 -11.52 10.60
CA ILE A 507 12.73 -10.19 10.90
C ILE A 507 12.01 -10.21 12.24
N GLU A 508 11.40 -11.32 12.55
CA GLU A 508 10.72 -11.56 13.81
C GLU A 508 11.71 -11.52 15.00
N ASP A 509 12.95 -11.96 14.79
CA ASP A 509 14.04 -11.95 15.77
C ASP A 509 14.68 -10.55 15.95
N LEU A 510 14.50 -9.64 14.98
CA LEU A 510 14.95 -8.23 15.05
C LEU A 510 13.94 -7.32 15.74
N ILE A 511 12.71 -7.79 15.94
CA ILE A 511 11.67 -7.09 16.66
C ILE A 511 11.65 -7.66 18.06
N GLU A 512 11.92 -6.82 19.03
CA GLU A 512 11.87 -7.19 20.43
C GLU A 512 10.49 -7.79 20.74
N GLU A 513 10.49 -9.04 21.25
CA GLU A 513 9.26 -9.68 21.70
C GLU A 513 8.84 -9.01 22.98
N GLU A 514 7.85 -8.14 22.90
CA GLU A 514 7.30 -7.41 24.02
C GLU A 514 5.77 -7.56 24.06
N ASP A 515 5.24 -7.60 25.25
CA ASP A 515 3.80 -7.53 25.44
C ASP A 515 3.32 -6.10 25.21
N CYS A 516 2.43 -5.96 24.25
CA CYS A 516 1.81 -4.69 23.90
C CYS A 516 0.31 -4.70 24.21
N CYS A 517 -0.18 -3.56 24.63
CA CYS A 517 -1.60 -3.29 24.74
C CYS A 517 -2.12 -2.76 23.40
N TYR A 518 -3.03 -3.49 22.79
CA TYR A 518 -3.71 -3.12 21.56
C TYR A 518 -5.07 -2.54 21.85
N THR A 519 -5.38 -1.39 21.30
CA THR A 519 -6.67 -0.74 21.47
C THR A 519 -7.31 -0.46 20.12
N LEU A 520 -8.61 -0.80 19.99
CA LEU A 520 -9.44 -0.43 18.85
C LEU A 520 -10.62 0.38 19.36
N SER A 521 -10.80 1.59 18.82
CA SER A 521 -11.96 2.41 19.14
C SER A 521 -13.18 2.03 18.26
N ASN A 522 -14.38 2.45 18.70
CA ASN A 522 -15.60 2.24 17.93
C ASN A 522 -15.58 2.94 16.56
N ALA A 523 -14.92 4.09 16.47
CA ALA A 523 -14.71 4.82 15.22
C ALA A 523 -13.61 4.18 14.33
N GLY A 524 -13.02 3.05 14.74
CA GLY A 524 -12.07 2.29 13.95
C GLY A 524 -10.62 2.78 14.02
N TYR A 525 -10.21 3.45 15.11
CA TYR A 525 -8.81 3.81 15.36
C TYR A 525 -8.12 2.72 16.17
N ILE A 526 -7.01 2.22 15.65
CA ILE A 526 -6.20 1.17 16.27
C ILE A 526 -4.80 1.68 16.58
N LYS A 527 -4.24 1.20 17.68
CA LYS A 527 -2.83 1.40 18.05
C LYS A 527 -2.32 0.29 18.93
N ARG A 528 -1.01 0.19 19.06
CA ARG A 528 -0.34 -0.61 20.11
C ARG A 528 0.49 0.29 21.02
N LEU A 529 0.67 -0.14 22.25
CA LEU A 529 1.58 0.45 23.23
C LEU A 529 2.25 -0.67 24.03
N PRO A 530 3.54 -0.57 24.38
CA PRO A 530 4.16 -1.45 25.35
C PRO A 530 3.39 -1.41 26.69
N VAL A 531 3.20 -2.58 27.32
CA VAL A 531 2.44 -2.71 28.58
C VAL A 531 3.10 -1.87 29.70
N ASP A 532 4.42 -1.76 29.70
CA ASP A 532 5.19 -0.97 30.68
C ASP A 532 4.86 0.54 30.67
N THR A 533 4.21 1.02 29.63
CA THR A 533 3.74 2.41 29.55
C THR A 533 2.57 2.68 30.53
N TYR A 534 1.87 1.64 30.98
CA TYR A 534 0.81 1.73 31.97
C TYR A 534 1.38 1.41 33.38
N ARG A 535 1.86 2.44 34.09
CA ARG A 535 2.33 2.29 35.44
C ARG A 535 1.18 1.83 36.36
N THR A 536 1.43 0.80 37.18
CA THR A 536 0.53 0.35 38.25
C THR A 536 0.19 1.50 39.18
N GLN A 537 -1.10 1.77 39.37
CA GLN A 537 -1.60 2.76 40.34
C GLN A 537 -2.16 2.04 41.56
N ARG A 538 -1.85 2.56 42.75
CA ARG A 538 -2.42 2.06 44.02
C ARG A 538 -3.93 2.27 44.06
N ARG A 539 -4.64 1.43 44.84
CA ARG A 539 -6.10 1.54 45.09
C ARG A 539 -6.50 2.98 45.46
N GLY A 540 -7.51 3.52 44.77
CA GLY A 540 -8.02 4.90 44.97
C GLY A 540 -7.38 5.96 44.05
N GLY A 541 -6.48 5.57 43.11
CA GLY A 541 -5.97 6.47 42.07
C GLY A 541 -7.02 6.83 41.02
N ARG A 542 -6.97 8.05 40.45
CA ARG A 542 -7.75 8.41 39.25
C ARG A 542 -7.17 7.62 38.08
N GLY A 543 -8.02 6.85 37.40
CA GLY A 543 -7.64 6.10 36.20
C GLY A 543 -6.94 6.99 35.16
N VAL A 544 -6.09 6.41 34.35
CA VAL A 544 -5.31 7.12 33.33
C VAL A 544 -6.00 6.96 31.98
N SER A 545 -6.23 8.08 31.27
CA SER A 545 -6.78 8.05 29.91
C SER A 545 -5.85 7.28 28.97
N GLY A 546 -6.36 6.21 28.37
CA GLY A 546 -5.62 5.34 27.45
C GLY A 546 -5.58 5.82 25.99
N GLN A 547 -6.46 6.74 25.61
CA GLN A 547 -6.57 7.26 24.24
C GLN A 547 -7.31 8.60 24.23
N SER A 548 -6.87 9.55 23.40
CA SER A 548 -7.62 10.77 23.08
C SER A 548 -8.67 10.45 22.03
N LEU A 549 -9.93 10.50 22.42
CA LEU A 549 -11.08 10.17 21.58
C LEU A 549 -11.83 11.46 21.19
N LYS A 550 -12.61 11.43 20.10
CA LYS A 550 -13.63 12.45 19.82
C LYS A 550 -14.77 12.32 20.83
N GLU A 551 -15.58 13.35 21.01
CA GLU A 551 -16.68 13.39 22.00
C GLU A 551 -17.67 12.22 21.93
N GLU A 552 -17.71 11.48 20.82
CA GLU A 552 -18.63 10.33 20.62
C GLU A 552 -17.92 8.98 20.38
N ASP A 553 -16.59 8.89 20.57
CA ASP A 553 -15.83 7.65 20.35
C ASP A 553 -15.39 7.02 21.67
N TYR A 554 -15.30 5.68 21.71
CA TYR A 554 -14.86 4.93 22.89
C TYR A 554 -14.01 3.73 22.47
N VAL A 555 -13.19 3.21 23.39
CA VAL A 555 -12.40 2.00 23.16
C VAL A 555 -13.33 0.79 23.14
N LYS A 556 -13.46 0.17 21.98
CA LYS A 556 -14.32 -1.00 21.77
C LYS A 556 -13.64 -2.30 22.17
N ASN A 557 -12.35 -2.45 21.81
CA ASN A 557 -11.57 -3.64 22.14
C ASN A 557 -10.23 -3.20 22.72
N LEU A 558 -9.83 -3.88 23.78
CA LEU A 558 -8.53 -3.74 24.43
C LEU A 558 -8.04 -5.15 24.78
N PHE A 559 -6.83 -5.49 24.41
CA PHE A 559 -6.20 -6.76 24.74
C PHE A 559 -4.68 -6.63 24.80
N ILE A 560 -4.05 -7.54 25.51
CA ILE A 560 -2.60 -7.65 25.61
C ILE A 560 -2.17 -8.84 24.75
N ALA A 561 -1.17 -8.63 23.92
CA ALA A 561 -0.58 -9.65 23.05
C ALA A 561 0.89 -9.35 22.80
N SER A 562 1.67 -10.37 22.50
CA SER A 562 3.02 -10.23 22.02
C SER A 562 3.04 -9.52 20.65
N THR A 563 4.10 -8.74 20.40
CA THR A 563 4.39 -8.18 19.07
C THR A 563 4.43 -9.26 17.99
N HIS A 564 4.77 -10.49 18.33
CA HIS A 564 4.89 -11.64 17.42
C HIS A 564 3.59 -12.42 17.19
N ASP A 565 2.52 -12.12 17.93
CA ASP A 565 1.22 -12.77 17.74
C ASP A 565 0.52 -12.30 16.47
N TYR A 566 -0.34 -13.17 15.92
CA TYR A 566 -1.27 -12.79 14.85
C TYR A 566 -2.53 -12.18 15.43
N VAL A 567 -2.91 -11.04 14.89
CA VAL A 567 -4.20 -10.41 15.14
C VAL A 567 -5.12 -10.71 13.95
N LEU A 568 -6.24 -11.39 14.25
CA LEU A 568 -7.29 -11.72 13.29
C LEU A 568 -8.42 -10.70 13.43
N PHE A 569 -8.74 -10.00 12.36
CA PHE A 569 -9.82 -9.02 12.31
C PHE A 569 -11.00 -9.59 11.54
N PHE A 570 -12.09 -9.82 12.24
CA PHE A 570 -13.34 -10.28 11.64
C PHE A 570 -14.25 -9.09 11.35
N THR A 571 -14.89 -9.11 10.18
CA THR A 571 -15.76 -8.02 9.75
C THR A 571 -17.23 -8.42 9.79
N ASN A 572 -18.11 -7.43 9.86
CA ASN A 572 -19.56 -7.64 9.81
C ASN A 572 -20.03 -8.39 8.56
N THR A 573 -19.25 -8.37 7.49
CA THR A 573 -19.51 -9.08 6.23
C THR A 573 -19.04 -10.55 6.24
N GLY A 574 -18.53 -11.05 7.38
CA GLY A 574 -18.07 -12.43 7.51
C GLY A 574 -16.70 -12.71 6.91
N ARG A 575 -15.88 -11.68 6.67
CA ARG A 575 -14.48 -11.79 6.23
C ARG A 575 -13.53 -11.74 7.41
N VAL A 576 -12.34 -12.29 7.23
CA VAL A 576 -11.24 -12.21 8.18
C VAL A 576 -9.99 -11.69 7.51
N HIS A 577 -9.33 -10.73 8.15
CA HIS A 577 -8.02 -10.21 7.79
C HIS A 577 -7.01 -10.57 8.88
N ARG A 578 -5.77 -10.85 8.49
CA ARG A 578 -4.69 -11.26 9.39
C ARG A 578 -3.54 -10.26 9.34
N LYS A 579 -3.03 -9.89 10.49
CA LYS A 579 -1.81 -9.08 10.65
C LYS A 579 -0.97 -9.60 11.81
N LYS A 580 0.35 -9.45 11.74
CA LYS A 580 1.23 -9.61 12.91
C LYS A 580 1.11 -8.39 13.83
N GLY A 581 1.25 -8.58 15.13
CA GLY A 581 1.11 -7.51 16.14
C GLY A 581 2.04 -6.34 15.87
N TYR A 582 3.30 -6.59 15.52
CA TYR A 582 4.28 -5.56 15.21
C TYR A 582 3.95 -4.70 13.97
N LEU A 583 3.05 -5.15 13.09
CA LEU A 583 2.57 -4.38 11.93
C LEU A 583 1.49 -3.34 12.31
N ILE A 584 0.97 -3.40 13.53
CA ILE A 584 0.04 -2.40 14.05
C ILE A 584 0.88 -1.21 14.55
N PRO A 585 0.62 0.02 14.07
CA PRO A 585 1.43 1.18 14.42
C PRO A 585 1.46 1.45 15.92
N GLU A 586 2.65 1.69 16.44
CA GLU A 586 2.83 2.19 17.79
C GLU A 586 2.43 3.66 17.86
N ALA A 587 1.77 4.04 18.92
CA ALA A 587 1.37 5.42 19.15
C ALA A 587 1.37 5.75 20.64
N GLY A 588 1.69 6.99 20.99
CA GLY A 588 1.73 7.44 22.37
C GLY A 588 0.40 7.25 23.10
N ARG A 589 0.46 7.19 24.44
CA ARG A 589 -0.70 6.91 25.32
C ARG A 589 -1.93 7.78 24.99
N THR A 590 -1.74 9.07 24.78
CA THR A 590 -2.82 10.02 24.47
C THR A 590 -3.14 10.13 22.99
N ALA A 591 -2.36 9.53 22.11
CA ALA A 591 -2.59 9.59 20.67
C ALA A 591 -3.83 8.77 20.29
N ARG A 592 -4.54 9.23 19.24
CA ARG A 592 -5.74 8.54 18.71
C ARG A 592 -5.43 7.20 18.07
N GLY A 593 -4.23 7.01 17.54
CA GLY A 593 -3.86 5.86 16.73
C GLY A 593 -4.17 6.04 15.23
N THR A 594 -4.04 4.96 14.48
CA THR A 594 -4.23 4.93 13.02
C THR A 594 -5.62 4.38 12.69
N ASN A 595 -6.29 4.98 11.70
CA ASN A 595 -7.57 4.43 11.27
C ASN A 595 -7.36 3.06 10.61
N ILE A 596 -8.19 2.09 11.00
CA ILE A 596 -8.06 0.68 10.59
C ILE A 596 -8.17 0.48 9.08
N VAL A 597 -8.87 1.36 8.37
CA VAL A 597 -8.95 1.33 6.89
C VAL A 597 -7.61 1.61 6.21
N ASN A 598 -6.64 2.21 6.93
CA ASN A 598 -5.27 2.39 6.45
C ASN A 598 -4.39 1.15 6.67
N ILE A 599 -4.86 0.21 7.48
CA ILE A 599 -4.14 -1.02 7.84
C ILE A 599 -4.74 -2.23 7.11
N LEU A 600 -6.07 -2.26 6.98
CA LEU A 600 -6.81 -3.33 6.34
C LEU A 600 -7.53 -2.82 5.07
N PRO A 601 -7.54 -3.59 3.98
CA PRO A 601 -8.27 -3.26 2.77
C PRO A 601 -9.78 -3.57 2.96
N LEU A 602 -10.48 -2.70 3.71
CA LEU A 602 -11.92 -2.83 3.98
C LEU A 602 -12.74 -2.26 2.82
N GLU A 603 -13.83 -2.93 2.49
CA GLU A 603 -14.82 -2.47 1.50
C GLU A 603 -15.75 -1.39 2.10
N GLN A 604 -16.49 -0.69 1.24
CA GLN A 604 -17.41 0.34 1.70
C GLN A 604 -18.53 -0.28 2.57
N GLY A 605 -18.68 0.22 3.80
CA GLY A 605 -19.64 -0.31 4.79
C GLY A 605 -19.12 -1.51 5.59
N GLU A 606 -17.93 -2.03 5.28
CA GLU A 606 -17.28 -3.08 6.05
C GLU A 606 -16.66 -2.49 7.31
N ARG A 607 -16.90 -3.14 8.46
CA ARG A 607 -16.39 -2.73 9.77
C ARG A 607 -15.91 -3.93 10.56
N VAL A 608 -14.89 -3.75 11.37
CA VAL A 608 -14.39 -4.80 12.27
C VAL A 608 -15.37 -5.00 13.41
N THR A 609 -15.85 -6.23 13.59
CA THR A 609 -16.78 -6.64 14.64
C THR A 609 -16.11 -7.37 15.78
N ALA A 610 -15.09 -8.17 15.47
CA ALA A 610 -14.33 -8.93 16.46
C ALA A 610 -12.85 -8.96 16.10
N MET A 611 -12.01 -9.01 17.14
CA MET A 611 -10.57 -9.24 17.02
C MET A 611 -10.18 -10.41 17.89
N LEU A 612 -9.33 -11.28 17.37
CA LEU A 612 -8.79 -12.43 18.09
C LEU A 612 -7.28 -12.51 17.91
N LEU A 613 -6.64 -13.06 18.91
CA LEU A 613 -5.21 -13.29 18.93
C LEU A 613 -4.90 -14.77 18.75
N THR A 614 -3.86 -15.06 18.01
CA THR A 614 -3.30 -16.41 17.97
C THR A 614 -1.81 -16.35 17.67
N ARG A 615 -1.04 -17.17 18.36
CA ARG A 615 0.39 -17.33 18.08
C ARG A 615 0.58 -18.30 16.91
N GLU A 616 -0.22 -19.37 16.88
CA GLU A 616 -0.17 -20.45 15.90
C GLU A 616 -1.55 -20.80 15.37
N PHE A 617 -1.62 -21.38 14.19
CA PHE A 617 -2.85 -21.87 13.59
C PHE A 617 -2.94 -23.38 13.78
N THR A 618 -3.59 -23.79 14.88
CA THR A 618 -3.68 -25.19 15.30
C THR A 618 -4.92 -25.86 14.69
N ASP A 619 -4.91 -27.17 14.56
CA ASP A 619 -6.03 -28.00 14.09
C ASP A 619 -6.98 -28.45 15.20
N HIS A 620 -6.61 -28.22 16.46
CA HIS A 620 -7.39 -28.58 17.65
C HIS A 620 -8.12 -27.39 18.29
N GLU A 621 -7.89 -26.18 17.81
CA GLU A 621 -8.66 -24.98 18.21
C GLU A 621 -9.70 -24.63 17.15
N TYR A 622 -10.81 -24.11 17.59
CA TYR A 622 -11.95 -23.73 16.76
C TYR A 622 -12.37 -22.29 16.99
N LEU A 623 -13.06 -21.76 15.98
CA LEU A 623 -13.75 -20.49 16.11
C LEU A 623 -15.25 -20.70 15.95
N MET A 624 -16.03 -20.23 16.92
CA MET A 624 -17.49 -20.19 16.85
C MET A 624 -17.91 -18.79 16.42
N MET A 625 -18.46 -18.67 15.23
CA MET A 625 -18.98 -17.43 14.67
C MET A 625 -20.48 -17.35 14.89
N VAL A 626 -20.97 -16.17 15.26
CA VAL A 626 -22.37 -15.93 15.60
C VAL A 626 -22.87 -14.73 14.83
N THR A 627 -24.01 -14.88 14.13
CA THR A 627 -24.65 -13.79 13.41
C THR A 627 -25.79 -13.16 14.22
N ARG A 628 -26.19 -11.95 13.84
CA ARG A 628 -27.32 -11.22 14.41
C ARG A 628 -28.63 -12.02 14.28
N GLY A 629 -28.82 -12.70 13.13
CA GLY A 629 -29.96 -13.58 12.88
C GLY A 629 -29.96 -14.91 13.63
N GLY A 630 -28.97 -15.16 14.50
CA GLY A 630 -28.91 -16.36 15.34
C GLY A 630 -28.36 -17.59 14.63
N THR A 631 -27.70 -17.41 13.50
CA THR A 631 -26.93 -18.48 12.82
C THR A 631 -25.57 -18.60 13.47
N VAL A 632 -25.10 -19.85 13.64
CA VAL A 632 -23.79 -20.15 14.22
C VAL A 632 -22.99 -21.05 13.28
N LYS A 633 -21.68 -20.87 13.28
CA LYS A 633 -20.75 -21.67 12.49
C LYS A 633 -19.50 -21.96 13.29
N ARG A 634 -19.09 -23.22 13.28
CA ARG A 634 -17.81 -23.66 13.84
C ARG A 634 -16.81 -23.96 12.72
N ILE A 635 -15.61 -23.36 12.79
CA ILE A 635 -14.52 -23.58 11.85
C ILE A 635 -13.22 -23.85 12.60
N ARG A 636 -12.35 -24.69 12.06
CA ARG A 636 -11.02 -24.93 12.63
C ARG A 636 -10.15 -23.71 12.41
N LEU A 637 -9.27 -23.39 13.36
CA LEU A 637 -8.40 -22.22 13.30
C LEU A 637 -7.39 -22.32 12.13
N ASP A 638 -6.86 -23.52 11.84
CA ASP A 638 -5.94 -23.77 10.73
C ASP A 638 -6.54 -23.45 9.35
N ALA A 639 -7.86 -23.59 9.19
CA ALA A 639 -8.55 -23.28 7.94
C ALA A 639 -8.53 -21.79 7.58
N LEU A 640 -8.17 -20.92 8.53
CA LEU A 640 -8.04 -19.47 8.32
C LEU A 640 -6.61 -19.01 8.04
N TYR A 641 -5.65 -19.92 8.02
CA TYR A 641 -4.29 -19.61 7.59
C TYR A 641 -4.29 -19.27 6.10
N THR A 642 -3.84 -18.07 5.75
CA THR A 642 -3.75 -17.62 4.36
C THR A 642 -2.70 -16.55 4.21
N ALA A 643 -2.07 -16.50 3.03
CA ALA A 643 -1.17 -15.43 2.61
C ALA A 643 -1.91 -14.26 1.93
N ARG A 644 -3.22 -14.37 1.65
CA ARG A 644 -3.98 -13.35 0.93
C ARG A 644 -4.16 -12.08 1.75
N LYS A 645 -3.77 -10.94 1.21
CA LYS A 645 -3.88 -9.62 1.87
C LYS A 645 -5.29 -9.05 1.86
N ALA A 646 -6.09 -9.37 0.85
CA ALA A 646 -7.46 -8.88 0.70
C ALA A 646 -8.45 -9.46 1.72
N GLY A 647 -7.96 -10.30 2.66
CA GLY A 647 -8.81 -11.08 3.56
C GLY A 647 -9.49 -12.25 2.85
N ILE A 648 -10.00 -13.17 3.65
CA ILE A 648 -10.74 -14.34 3.15
C ILE A 648 -12.14 -14.38 3.75
N ARG A 649 -13.07 -14.99 3.04
CA ARG A 649 -14.39 -15.27 3.58
C ARG A 649 -14.27 -16.35 4.65
N ALA A 650 -14.77 -16.07 5.84
CA ALA A 650 -14.82 -17.00 6.95
C ALA A 650 -16.24 -17.53 7.17
N LEU A 651 -17.26 -16.78 6.76
CA LEU A 651 -18.67 -17.10 6.87
C LEU A 651 -19.43 -16.52 5.67
N SER A 652 -20.35 -17.28 5.08
CA SER A 652 -21.33 -16.77 4.14
C SER A 652 -22.57 -16.30 4.92
N LEU A 653 -22.97 -15.07 4.74
CA LEU A 653 -24.11 -14.44 5.43
C LEU A 653 -25.36 -14.47 4.53
N ASP A 654 -26.53 -14.59 5.14
CA ASP A 654 -27.80 -14.34 4.47
C ASP A 654 -28.01 -12.84 4.26
N ASP A 655 -28.85 -12.46 3.30
CA ASP A 655 -29.14 -11.06 2.98
C ASP A 655 -29.67 -10.30 4.20
N GLY A 656 -28.97 -9.23 4.57
CA GLY A 656 -29.32 -8.39 5.71
C GLY A 656 -28.84 -8.89 7.07
N ASP A 657 -28.16 -10.05 7.16
CA ASP A 657 -27.54 -10.54 8.39
C ASP A 657 -26.10 -10.03 8.54
N GLU A 658 -25.60 -9.97 9.74
CA GLU A 658 -24.26 -9.52 10.08
C GLU A 658 -23.59 -10.44 11.09
N LEU A 659 -22.28 -10.63 10.95
CA LEU A 659 -21.45 -11.28 11.96
C LEU A 659 -21.31 -10.35 13.18
N ILE A 660 -21.72 -10.81 14.37
CA ILE A 660 -21.67 -10.00 15.59
C ILE A 660 -20.60 -10.44 16.60
N ALA A 661 -20.28 -11.73 16.63
CA ALA A 661 -19.30 -12.27 17.55
C ALA A 661 -18.50 -13.43 16.95
N VAL A 662 -17.25 -13.56 17.38
CA VAL A 662 -16.38 -14.70 17.09
C VAL A 662 -15.70 -15.10 18.39
N LEU A 663 -15.86 -16.37 18.77
CA LEU A 663 -15.34 -16.93 20.00
C LEU A 663 -14.29 -18.00 19.69
N LYS A 664 -13.15 -17.96 20.37
CA LYS A 664 -12.15 -19.03 20.30
C LYS A 664 -12.58 -20.13 21.26
N THR A 665 -12.62 -21.40 20.79
CA THR A 665 -13.10 -22.55 21.54
C THR A 665 -12.15 -23.74 21.39
N ASN A 666 -12.25 -24.68 22.33
CA ASN A 666 -11.32 -25.83 22.45
C ASN A 666 -11.88 -27.14 21.90
N GLY A 667 -13.11 -27.16 21.35
CA GLY A 667 -13.77 -28.38 20.84
C GLY A 667 -14.77 -29.02 21.79
N SER A 668 -14.83 -28.58 23.05
CA SER A 668 -15.71 -29.12 24.10
C SER A 668 -16.46 -28.03 24.91
N ASP A 669 -16.36 -26.79 24.51
CA ASP A 669 -16.97 -25.68 25.20
C ASP A 669 -18.49 -25.63 25.04
N ASN A 670 -19.18 -24.98 26.00
CA ASN A 670 -20.58 -24.62 25.88
C ASN A 670 -20.70 -23.16 25.40
N ILE A 671 -21.62 -22.91 24.49
CA ILE A 671 -21.83 -21.62 23.87
C ILE A 671 -23.15 -21.04 24.38
N LEU A 672 -23.10 -19.82 24.89
CA LEU A 672 -24.25 -19.09 25.38
C LEU A 672 -24.54 -17.91 24.45
N LEU A 673 -25.78 -17.86 23.92
CA LEU A 673 -26.28 -16.76 23.12
C LEU A 673 -27.36 -16.02 23.93
N ALA A 674 -27.34 -14.68 23.91
CA ALA A 674 -28.34 -13.82 24.51
C ALA A 674 -29.02 -12.94 23.45
N THR A 675 -30.36 -12.78 23.57
CA THR A 675 -31.11 -12.00 22.58
C THR A 675 -31.61 -10.68 23.15
N ARG A 676 -31.94 -9.76 22.27
CA ARG A 676 -32.42 -8.41 22.57
C ARG A 676 -33.75 -8.43 23.36
N GLN A 677 -34.62 -9.40 23.05
CA GLN A 677 -35.89 -9.58 23.77
C GLN A 677 -35.75 -10.42 25.06
N GLY A 678 -34.55 -10.64 25.55
CA GLY A 678 -34.26 -11.20 26.85
C GLY A 678 -34.35 -12.72 26.91
N MET A 679 -34.17 -13.43 25.82
CA MET A 679 -33.99 -14.87 25.76
C MET A 679 -32.51 -15.24 25.80
N ALA A 680 -32.20 -16.46 26.26
CA ALA A 680 -30.83 -17.01 26.12
C ALA A 680 -30.86 -18.52 25.93
N ILE A 681 -29.91 -19.05 25.19
CA ILE A 681 -29.69 -20.47 24.99
C ILE A 681 -28.23 -20.83 25.26
N CYS A 682 -28.06 -21.94 25.97
CA CYS A 682 -26.73 -22.52 26.22
C CYS A 682 -26.70 -23.93 25.60
N PHE A 683 -25.79 -24.18 24.66
CA PHE A 683 -25.66 -25.45 23.94
C PHE A 683 -24.19 -25.84 23.81
N ALA A 684 -23.93 -27.12 23.65
CA ALA A 684 -22.58 -27.64 23.45
C ALA A 684 -22.05 -27.27 22.05
N GLU A 685 -20.81 -26.79 21.94
CA GLU A 685 -20.21 -26.49 20.62
C GLU A 685 -20.13 -27.72 19.71
N THR A 686 -20.11 -28.92 20.29
CA THR A 686 -20.13 -30.21 19.55
C THR A 686 -21.40 -30.43 18.76
N ASP A 687 -22.51 -29.76 19.11
CA ASP A 687 -23.76 -29.75 18.34
C ASP A 687 -23.57 -29.05 16.97
N VAL A 688 -22.51 -28.28 16.80
CA VAL A 688 -22.13 -27.59 15.57
C VAL A 688 -20.92 -28.29 14.97
N ARG A 689 -21.11 -29.07 13.90
CA ARG A 689 -19.99 -29.71 13.22
C ARG A 689 -19.02 -28.68 12.65
N PRO A 690 -17.72 -28.93 12.62
CA PRO A 690 -16.77 -28.08 11.90
C PRO A 690 -17.13 -27.96 10.40
N MET A 691 -17.10 -26.77 9.86
CA MET A 691 -17.51 -26.46 8.49
C MET A 691 -16.40 -25.73 7.73
N GLY A 692 -16.40 -25.83 6.40
CA GLY A 692 -15.48 -25.08 5.54
C GLY A 692 -15.81 -23.57 5.48
N ARG A 693 -14.89 -22.78 4.96
CA ARG A 693 -14.97 -21.31 4.93
C ARG A 693 -16.23 -20.78 4.27
N ASP A 694 -16.68 -21.38 3.18
CA ASP A 694 -17.81 -20.90 2.37
C ASP A 694 -19.19 -21.33 2.90
N ALA A 695 -19.29 -22.06 4.01
CA ALA A 695 -20.55 -22.47 4.59
C ALA A 695 -21.25 -21.31 5.31
N ALA A 696 -22.57 -21.26 5.22
CA ALA A 696 -23.41 -20.26 5.91
C ALA A 696 -23.60 -20.55 7.41
N GLY A 697 -23.37 -21.78 7.86
CA GLY A 697 -23.60 -22.16 9.26
C GLY A 697 -24.92 -22.91 9.46
N VAL A 698 -25.32 -22.99 10.73
CA VAL A 698 -26.54 -23.66 11.17
C VAL A 698 -27.28 -22.79 12.21
N ARG A 699 -28.56 -23.00 12.40
CA ARG A 699 -29.32 -22.25 13.41
C ARG A 699 -28.82 -22.54 14.82
N GLY A 700 -28.37 -21.50 15.52
CA GLY A 700 -27.95 -21.54 16.92
C GLY A 700 -29.13 -21.36 17.88
N ILE A 701 -29.97 -20.35 17.63
CA ILE A 701 -31.18 -20.02 18.39
C ILE A 701 -32.33 -19.74 17.42
N ARG A 702 -33.53 -20.02 17.86
CA ARG A 702 -34.77 -19.64 17.15
C ARG A 702 -35.27 -18.33 17.72
N LEU A 703 -35.17 -17.28 16.92
CA LEU A 703 -35.63 -15.93 17.27
C LEU A 703 -37.16 -15.79 17.01
N ASP A 704 -37.81 -15.00 17.81
CA ASP A 704 -39.15 -14.50 17.53
C ASP A 704 -39.06 -13.26 16.60
N ASP A 705 -40.21 -12.85 16.02
CA ASP A 705 -40.24 -11.74 15.06
C ASP A 705 -39.67 -10.45 15.69
N GLY A 706 -38.72 -9.83 15.06
CA GLY A 706 -38.07 -8.61 15.49
C GLY A 706 -37.08 -8.79 16.68
N ASP A 707 -36.74 -10.03 17.05
CA ASP A 707 -35.65 -10.31 17.98
C ASP A 707 -34.32 -10.52 17.24
N GLU A 708 -33.23 -10.26 17.93
CA GLU A 708 -31.87 -10.42 17.39
C GLU A 708 -30.92 -10.89 18.48
N VAL A 709 -29.86 -11.59 18.12
CA VAL A 709 -28.78 -11.93 19.05
C VAL A 709 -27.93 -10.68 19.29
N VAL A 710 -27.71 -10.34 20.54
CA VAL A 710 -26.92 -9.17 20.95
C VAL A 710 -25.57 -9.54 21.55
N SER A 711 -25.44 -10.77 22.05
CA SER A 711 -24.18 -11.24 22.64
C SER A 711 -24.03 -12.75 22.52
N ALA A 712 -22.77 -13.18 22.41
CA ALA A 712 -22.36 -14.56 22.47
C ALA A 712 -21.12 -14.69 23.35
N ALA A 713 -21.04 -15.77 24.14
CA ALA A 713 -19.90 -16.03 24.99
C ALA A 713 -19.69 -17.54 25.21
N VAL A 714 -18.47 -17.92 25.59
CA VAL A 714 -18.18 -19.26 26.08
C VAL A 714 -18.69 -19.37 27.52
N ALA A 715 -19.58 -20.30 27.77
CA ALA A 715 -20.18 -20.56 29.07
C ALA A 715 -19.20 -21.36 29.94
N ALA A 716 -18.53 -20.71 30.86
CA ALA A 716 -17.64 -21.35 31.80
C ALA A 716 -18.36 -21.65 33.13
N GLU A 717 -18.12 -22.84 33.68
CA GLU A 717 -18.62 -23.21 35.01
C GLU A 717 -18.10 -22.24 36.09
N SER A 718 -18.86 -22.04 37.13
CA SER A 718 -18.58 -21.11 38.27
C SER A 718 -18.60 -19.62 37.88
N LYS A 719 -18.91 -19.27 36.65
CA LYS A 719 -19.09 -17.88 36.20
C LYS A 719 -20.57 -17.49 36.13
N SER A 720 -20.80 -16.22 35.89
CA SER A 720 -22.14 -15.68 35.75
C SER A 720 -22.32 -14.89 34.47
N LEU A 721 -23.49 -14.94 33.89
CA LEU A 721 -23.89 -14.08 32.78
C LEU A 721 -24.35 -12.74 33.33
N LEU A 722 -23.58 -11.70 33.11
CA LEU A 722 -24.02 -10.33 33.31
C LEU A 722 -24.89 -9.93 32.12
N THR A 723 -26.10 -9.44 32.38
CA THR A 723 -26.98 -8.91 31.33
C THR A 723 -27.34 -7.47 31.71
N ILE A 724 -27.21 -6.58 30.71
CA ILE A 724 -27.56 -5.15 30.84
C ILE A 724 -28.61 -4.75 29.82
N THR A 725 -29.52 -3.84 30.21
CA THR A 725 -30.56 -3.32 29.32
C THR A 725 -30.28 -1.88 28.90
N GLU A 726 -30.95 -1.43 27.85
CA GLU A 726 -30.81 -0.09 27.28
C GLU A 726 -30.96 1.04 28.28
N ASN A 727 -31.83 0.86 29.30
CA ASN A 727 -32.07 1.86 30.33
C ASN A 727 -31.18 1.68 31.60
N GLY A 728 -30.08 0.95 31.50
CA GLY A 728 -29.05 0.81 32.52
C GLY A 728 -29.39 -0.14 33.64
N TYR A 729 -30.41 -0.98 33.49
CA TYR A 729 -30.72 -2.05 34.45
C TYR A 729 -29.90 -3.28 34.13
N GLY A 730 -29.36 -3.93 35.16
CA GLY A 730 -28.55 -5.15 34.89
C GLY A 730 -28.56 -6.09 36.09
N LYS A 731 -28.08 -7.29 35.86
CA LYS A 731 -27.95 -8.36 36.87
C LYS A 731 -26.93 -9.39 36.42
N ARG A 732 -26.42 -10.14 37.37
CA ARG A 732 -25.69 -11.38 37.11
C ARG A 732 -26.59 -12.59 37.35
N THR A 733 -26.45 -13.61 36.52
CA THR A 733 -27.14 -14.89 36.67
C THR A 733 -26.13 -16.01 36.49
N ALA A 734 -26.07 -16.96 37.41
CA ALA A 734 -25.14 -18.10 37.33
C ALA A 734 -25.35 -18.86 35.99
N VAL A 735 -24.25 -19.25 35.35
CA VAL A 735 -24.28 -19.94 34.05
C VAL A 735 -25.06 -21.24 34.15
N GLU A 736 -24.96 -21.95 35.27
CA GLU A 736 -25.68 -23.20 35.52
C GLU A 736 -27.21 -23.07 35.41
N ALA A 737 -27.74 -21.85 35.64
CA ALA A 737 -29.18 -21.57 35.51
C ALA A 737 -29.70 -21.73 34.05
N TYR A 738 -28.81 -21.74 33.05
CA TYR A 738 -29.12 -21.92 31.62
C TYR A 738 -29.00 -23.36 31.15
N LEU A 739 -28.55 -24.29 32.05
CA LEU A 739 -28.48 -25.71 31.83
C LEU A 739 -29.79 -26.39 32.21
N ARG A 740 -30.06 -27.57 31.70
CA ARG A 740 -31.32 -28.32 31.97
C ARG A 740 -31.05 -29.60 32.74
N GLY A 741 -32.05 -29.98 33.55
CA GLY A 741 -32.04 -31.21 34.31
C GLY A 741 -31.15 -31.18 35.56
N GLU A 742 -31.23 -32.22 36.37
CA GLU A 742 -30.41 -32.40 37.58
C GLU A 742 -28.93 -32.58 37.23
N ASP A 743 -28.63 -33.17 36.01
CA ASP A 743 -27.28 -33.39 35.46
C ASP A 743 -26.70 -32.13 34.83
N ARG A 744 -27.37 -30.96 34.87
CA ARG A 744 -26.88 -29.68 34.31
C ARG A 744 -26.40 -29.74 32.85
N GLN A 745 -27.19 -30.45 32.03
CA GLN A 745 -26.83 -30.60 30.62
C GLN A 745 -27.17 -29.35 29.79
N PRO A 746 -26.34 -28.96 28.79
CA PRO A 746 -26.66 -27.86 27.86
C PRO A 746 -27.92 -28.21 27.03
N GLN A 747 -28.59 -27.20 26.53
CA GLN A 747 -29.74 -27.34 25.65
C GLN A 747 -29.28 -27.78 24.28
N THR A 748 -30.13 -28.38 23.50
CA THR A 748 -29.87 -28.63 22.05
C THR A 748 -29.98 -27.29 21.33
N ARG A 749 -29.04 -27.01 20.42
CA ARG A 749 -29.05 -25.79 19.61
C ARG A 749 -30.32 -25.65 18.77
N GLY A 750 -30.65 -24.42 18.34
CA GLY A 750 -31.79 -24.15 17.44
C GLY A 750 -33.14 -24.08 18.12
N GLY A 751 -33.19 -24.23 19.49
CA GLY A 751 -34.37 -23.99 20.30
C GLY A 751 -34.61 -22.50 20.56
N LYS A 752 -35.73 -22.17 21.20
CA LYS A 752 -36.05 -20.78 21.63
C LYS A 752 -35.22 -20.31 22.85
N GLY A 753 -34.57 -21.23 23.54
CA GLY A 753 -33.83 -20.94 24.76
C GLY A 753 -34.72 -20.79 26.00
N LEU A 754 -34.18 -20.11 26.99
CA LEU A 754 -34.84 -19.84 28.27
C LEU A 754 -34.93 -18.34 28.46
N ARG A 755 -35.93 -17.85 29.21
CA ARG A 755 -36.00 -16.44 29.56
C ARG A 755 -34.80 -16.06 30.44
N ASN A 756 -34.04 -15.13 29.94
CA ASN A 756 -32.86 -14.58 30.59
C ASN A 756 -33.22 -13.34 31.43
N TYR A 757 -34.09 -12.48 30.90
CA TYR A 757 -34.39 -11.19 31.52
C TYR A 757 -35.88 -10.88 31.45
N ARG A 758 -36.44 -10.34 32.54
CA ARG A 758 -37.84 -9.87 32.57
C ARG A 758 -37.84 -8.41 32.09
N LEU A 759 -38.16 -8.20 30.85
CA LEU A 759 -38.25 -6.87 30.26
C LEU A 759 -39.54 -6.17 30.69
N THR A 760 -39.43 -4.87 30.91
CA THR A 760 -40.54 -3.96 31.21
C THR A 760 -40.31 -2.62 30.54
N GLY A 761 -41.32 -1.75 30.45
CA GLY A 761 -41.14 -0.40 29.92
C GLY A 761 -40.07 0.44 30.66
N LYS A 762 -39.76 0.08 31.92
CA LYS A 762 -38.69 0.75 32.71
C LYS A 762 -37.29 0.26 32.34
N THR A 763 -37.15 -1.02 32.06
CA THR A 763 -35.83 -1.60 31.77
C THR A 763 -35.35 -1.36 30.36
N GLY A 764 -36.27 -1.24 29.37
CA GLY A 764 -35.92 -1.29 27.96
C GLY A 764 -35.53 -2.70 27.53
N LEU A 765 -35.01 -2.84 26.30
CA LEU A 765 -34.54 -4.11 25.74
C LEU A 765 -33.12 -4.44 26.22
N VAL A 766 -32.67 -5.67 26.03
CA VAL A 766 -31.29 -6.06 26.37
C VAL A 766 -30.32 -5.38 25.41
N ALA A 767 -29.33 -4.67 25.93
CA ALA A 767 -28.28 -3.99 25.20
C ALA A 767 -27.05 -4.86 25.00
N GLY A 768 -26.74 -5.77 25.93
CA GLY A 768 -25.62 -6.69 25.87
C GLY A 768 -25.54 -7.64 27.05
N ALA A 769 -24.68 -8.65 26.89
CA ALA A 769 -24.37 -9.58 27.96
C ALA A 769 -22.91 -10.03 27.89
N ALA A 770 -22.32 -10.34 29.06
CA ALA A 770 -20.94 -10.80 29.15
C ALA A 770 -20.78 -11.85 30.23
N ILE A 771 -19.87 -12.81 30.06
CA ILE A 771 -19.51 -13.76 31.11
C ILE A 771 -18.52 -13.09 32.07
N VAL A 772 -18.83 -13.11 33.35
CA VAL A 772 -18.01 -12.48 34.41
C VAL A 772 -17.88 -13.38 35.63
N ASP A 773 -16.81 -13.20 36.35
CA ASP A 773 -16.58 -13.71 37.71
C ASP A 773 -16.33 -12.53 38.68
N ASP A 774 -16.11 -12.86 39.96
CA ASP A 774 -15.94 -11.84 40.99
C ASP A 774 -14.61 -11.07 40.91
N THR A 775 -13.66 -11.52 40.08
CA THR A 775 -12.37 -10.85 39.84
C THR A 775 -12.43 -9.86 38.70
N ASN A 776 -13.47 -9.91 37.86
CA ASN A 776 -13.59 -9.03 36.71
C ASN A 776 -14.09 -7.64 37.11
N ASP A 777 -13.65 -6.64 36.36
CA ASP A 777 -14.33 -5.35 36.24
C ASP A 777 -15.23 -5.33 35.02
N VAL A 778 -16.30 -4.60 35.11
CA VAL A 778 -17.28 -4.44 34.03
C VAL A 778 -17.27 -3.00 33.56
N MET A 779 -17.18 -2.81 32.25
CA MET A 779 -17.38 -1.52 31.62
C MET A 779 -18.76 -1.46 30.97
N LEU A 780 -19.54 -0.47 31.33
CA LEU A 780 -20.83 -0.16 30.72
C LEU A 780 -20.69 1.10 29.88
N ILE A 781 -21.17 1.06 28.67
CA ILE A 781 -20.96 2.11 27.68
C ILE A 781 -22.31 2.67 27.26
N GLU A 782 -22.46 4.00 27.38
CA GLU A 782 -23.66 4.75 27.03
C GLU A 782 -23.49 5.41 25.64
N SER A 783 -24.57 5.61 24.90
CA SER A 783 -24.56 6.23 23.57
C SER A 783 -24.04 7.67 23.56
N GLY A 784 -24.12 8.40 24.67
CA GLY A 784 -23.51 9.72 24.83
C GLY A 784 -22.03 9.72 25.15
N GLY A 785 -21.35 8.54 25.08
CA GLY A 785 -19.90 8.42 25.32
C GLY A 785 -19.49 8.27 26.79
N VAL A 786 -20.45 8.23 27.71
CA VAL A 786 -20.15 8.00 29.15
C VAL A 786 -19.84 6.52 29.37
N VAL A 787 -18.74 6.24 30.04
CA VAL A 787 -18.28 4.90 30.38
C VAL A 787 -18.22 4.76 31.88
N LEU A 788 -18.96 3.76 32.44
CA LEU A 788 -18.92 3.40 33.86
C LEU A 788 -18.13 2.10 34.04
N ARG A 789 -17.11 2.12 34.87
CA ARG A 789 -16.39 0.92 35.35
C ARG A 789 -16.82 0.56 36.73
N THR A 790 -17.20 -0.70 36.93
CA THR A 790 -17.65 -1.22 38.24
C THR A 790 -17.16 -2.65 38.45
N PRO A 791 -16.74 -3.06 39.65
CA PRO A 791 -16.38 -4.45 39.93
C PRO A 791 -17.59 -5.37 39.74
N ALA A 792 -17.44 -6.49 39.08
CA ALA A 792 -18.48 -7.48 38.87
C ALA A 792 -19.00 -8.01 40.22
N ALA A 793 -18.11 -8.19 41.20
CA ALA A 793 -18.48 -8.58 42.61
C ALA A 793 -19.50 -7.66 43.27
N SER A 794 -19.58 -6.37 42.86
CA SER A 794 -20.57 -5.42 43.41
C SER A 794 -21.99 -5.64 42.85
N ILE A 795 -22.15 -6.46 41.81
CA ILE A 795 -23.43 -6.76 41.17
C ILE A 795 -23.95 -8.09 41.72
N ASN A 796 -25.09 -8.05 42.37
CA ASN A 796 -25.66 -9.25 43.00
C ASN A 796 -26.13 -10.29 41.97
N LEU A 797 -26.08 -11.56 42.38
CA LEU A 797 -26.63 -12.69 41.61
C LEU A 797 -28.16 -12.73 41.73
N TYR A 798 -28.84 -12.87 40.61
CA TYR A 798 -30.29 -12.98 40.53
C TYR A 798 -30.71 -14.15 39.66
N GLY A 799 -31.90 -14.64 39.86
CA GLY A 799 -32.50 -15.66 38.99
C GLY A 799 -32.78 -15.11 37.58
N ARG A 800 -32.95 -16.03 36.62
CA ARG A 800 -33.11 -15.69 35.19
C ARG A 800 -34.29 -14.75 34.93
N ASP A 801 -35.47 -15.02 35.44
CA ASP A 801 -36.70 -14.25 35.21
C ASP A 801 -36.87 -13.10 36.20
N THR A 802 -35.92 -12.20 36.27
CA THR A 802 -35.92 -10.99 37.13
C THR A 802 -35.55 -9.75 36.33
N GLN A 803 -35.90 -8.56 36.87
CA GLN A 803 -35.61 -7.27 36.22
C GLN A 803 -34.20 -6.72 36.51
N GLY A 804 -33.49 -7.32 37.47
CA GLY A 804 -32.22 -6.77 37.92
C GLY A 804 -32.35 -5.45 38.71
N VAL A 805 -31.26 -4.71 38.80
CA VAL A 805 -31.14 -3.42 39.51
C VAL A 805 -30.51 -2.38 38.55
N ILE A 806 -30.61 -1.08 38.91
CA ILE A 806 -29.95 -0.01 38.18
C ILE A 806 -28.45 -0.15 38.39
N LEU A 807 -27.70 -0.41 37.35
CA LEU A 807 -26.24 -0.43 37.36
C LEU A 807 -25.67 0.91 36.90
N MET A 808 -26.32 1.55 35.93
CA MET A 808 -25.93 2.85 35.40
C MET A 808 -27.16 3.76 35.27
N ARG A 809 -27.05 4.99 35.75
CA ARG A 809 -28.08 6.00 35.50
C ARG A 809 -27.84 6.64 34.15
N ILE A 810 -28.82 6.58 33.27
CA ILE A 810 -28.75 7.06 31.91
C ILE A 810 -29.39 8.45 31.80
N GLU A 811 -28.77 9.37 31.10
CA GLU A 811 -29.35 10.69 30.82
C GLU A 811 -30.49 10.57 29.81
N GLU A 812 -31.42 11.53 29.85
CA GLU A 812 -32.64 11.52 29.02
C GLU A 812 -32.25 11.59 27.54
N GLY A 813 -32.67 10.62 26.75
CA GLY A 813 -32.32 10.47 25.32
C GLY A 813 -31.14 9.52 24.99
N ASN A 814 -30.34 9.14 25.99
CA ASN A 814 -29.26 8.18 25.86
C ASN A 814 -29.70 6.74 26.20
N ARG A 815 -28.85 5.77 25.87
CA ARG A 815 -29.05 4.35 26.19
C ARG A 815 -27.74 3.62 26.35
N VAL A 816 -27.71 2.54 27.09
CA VAL A 816 -26.55 1.62 27.10
C VAL A 816 -26.46 0.94 25.74
N ILE A 817 -25.25 0.91 25.15
CA ILE A 817 -24.97 0.32 23.84
C ILE A 817 -24.01 -0.85 23.91
N GLY A 818 -23.34 -1.07 25.04
CA GLY A 818 -22.39 -2.17 25.19
C GLY A 818 -22.00 -2.46 26.62
N VAL A 819 -21.55 -3.68 26.87
CA VAL A 819 -20.95 -4.17 28.10
C VAL A 819 -19.70 -4.99 27.77
N GLU A 820 -18.63 -4.74 28.47
CA GLU A 820 -17.36 -5.47 28.35
C GLU A 820 -16.87 -5.90 29.73
N ALA A 821 -16.36 -7.14 29.80
CA ALA A 821 -15.72 -7.67 31.01
C ALA A 821 -14.20 -7.53 30.86
N ILE A 822 -13.54 -6.98 31.86
CA ILE A 822 -12.09 -6.84 31.92
C ILE A 822 -11.55 -7.73 33.04
N SER A 823 -10.58 -8.60 32.71
CA SER A 823 -9.87 -9.38 33.74
C SER A 823 -8.91 -8.47 34.49
N ASN A 824 -9.04 -8.41 35.80
CA ASN A 824 -8.02 -7.83 36.67
C ASN A 824 -6.94 -8.91 36.87
N THR A 825 -5.84 -8.82 36.15
CA THR A 825 -4.60 -9.51 36.48
C THR A 825 -4.00 -8.81 37.70
N GLU A 826 -4.36 -9.22 38.91
CA GLU A 826 -3.53 -8.98 40.09
C GLU A 826 -2.44 -10.05 40.06
N GLU A 827 -1.20 -9.64 39.80
CA GLU A 827 -0.05 -10.44 40.17
C GLU A 827 -0.09 -10.69 41.66
N THR A 828 -0.20 -11.95 42.05
CA THR A 828 0.11 -12.41 43.40
C THR A 828 1.61 -12.22 43.58
N GLU A 829 2.03 -11.10 44.21
CA GLU A 829 3.34 -11.04 44.85
C GLU A 829 3.38 -12.13 45.92
N GLU A 830 4.11 -13.20 45.67
CA GLU A 830 4.63 -14.05 46.72
C GLU A 830 5.47 -13.17 47.64
N SER A 831 4.97 -12.98 48.86
CA SER A 831 5.75 -12.45 49.97
C SER A 831 6.87 -13.42 50.29
N GLY A 832 8.04 -13.22 49.69
CA GLY A 832 9.31 -13.78 50.18
C GLY A 832 9.77 -12.94 51.37
N GLU A 833 9.51 -13.38 52.58
CA GLU A 833 10.34 -13.07 53.76
C GLU A 833 11.72 -13.73 53.51
N ASP A 834 12.74 -12.90 53.44
CA ASP A 834 13.96 -12.85 54.26
C ASP A 834 14.96 -11.82 53.73
#